data_fcc7c86861194bea2e0a459110597269
#
_entry.id   fcc7c86861194bea2e0a459110597269
#
_cell.length_a   1.000
_cell.length_b   1.000
_cell.length_c   1.000
_cell.angle_alpha   90.00
_cell.angle_beta   90.00
_cell.angle_gamma   90.00
#
_symmetry.space_group_name_H-M   'P 1'
#
loop_
_entity.id
_entity.type
_entity.pdbx_description
1 polymer ?
#
loop_
_entity_poly.entity_id
_entity_poly.type
_entity_poly.pdbx_seq_one_letter_code
_entity_poly.pdbx_strand_id
1 'polypeptide(L)'
;MLPSRRPVRTIAQLVAFALFVSGCASPDVQEAAAAPPSSPAASAADWSVYGGNTDHTHFTTLSQITPANVKTLKVAWTFDTQAAFKGSEMQANPVVIDGIMYATTPTLHVFALDAATGKQLWIFDPNNGQPPSSRFRHRGVVVTGDRVIFNYRYKLFALNRKTGTPIPGFGGDSGWVDLREGLGRPAKEISVSASTPGVVFEDLLIIGSTVPEQLPSAPGDIRAYELATGKLRWSFHTIPHPGEPGYETWPPDAWKIAGGANAWAGVTVDPKRAMLFAATGSASYDFYGANRTGDNLYANSVIALDARTGKHVWHYQVLRHDLWDRDLPAAPMLVTVTRDGKPVDAVAQITKTGHVWLFEREKGAPMFPVEERRMPTVALDGEQPASSQRFPTLPLPFARQQLTRDELTQRTPEAHAAALKTFEEYNPTHPYEAPNVSKGTIIFPGVDGGGEWGGPAFDPGTGLLYVNSNEMAWLLKLVPRNDKSLYAATCAGCHGDNRQGGAGGPSLVDIGQRRTADQVMTMIKEGSGRMPAFGAAMDASAMKEITEYLMTGKVTSTAAVQKSPYFLKYRTAFFDIFLDHEGYPGIKPPWGTLNAIDLNTGKTAWSIPFGEYPKLAAQGITNTGTDSYGGAIVTQNGLLLIAATTYDNKFRAFDKATGKLLWETVLPAAGNATPSTYMVNGKQYIVIACGGGKNGAPSGGTYVAFALP
;
A
#
# COMPACT_ATOMS: atom_id res chain seq x y z
N MET A 1 -55.34 40.63 35.55
CA MET A 1 -56.45 40.18 36.40
C MET A 1 -56.19 38.74 36.74
N LEU A 2 -55.76 38.49 37.93
CA LEU A 2 -55.85 37.23 38.71
C LEU A 2 -57.26 37.12 39.26
N PRO A 3 -57.75 36.03 39.82
CA PRO A 3 -57.09 34.84 40.41
C PRO A 3 -57.92 33.53 40.22
N SER A 4 -57.49 32.40 40.61
CA SER A 4 -57.46 31.60 41.88
C SER A 4 -58.11 30.24 41.64
N ARG A 5 -57.85 29.14 42.22
CA ARG A 5 -57.36 28.57 43.48
C ARG A 5 -57.41 27.04 43.39
N ARG A 6 -56.52 26.40 44.10
CA ARG A 6 -56.59 24.94 44.44
C ARG A 6 -57.73 24.68 45.43
N PRO A 7 -58.12 23.39 45.70
CA PRO A 7 -57.56 22.67 46.86
C PRO A 7 -57.42 21.10 46.64
N VAL A 8 -56.51 20.57 47.21
CA VAL A 8 -56.10 19.56 48.23
C VAL A 8 -57.25 18.75 48.89
N ARG A 9 -57.03 17.43 48.97
CA ARG A 9 -57.33 16.46 50.07
C ARG A 9 -57.58 15.04 49.47
N THR A 10 -57.32 13.86 50.08
CA THR A 10 -56.67 13.39 51.29
C THR A 10 -56.67 11.85 51.20
N ILE A 11 -55.68 11.22 51.76
CA ILE A 11 -55.44 9.82 52.13
C ILE A 11 -56.66 8.94 52.42
N ALA A 12 -56.56 7.64 51.96
CA ALA A 12 -57.04 6.49 52.73
C ALA A 12 -56.24 5.22 52.39
N GLN A 13 -55.58 4.68 53.41
CA GLN A 13 -54.97 3.36 53.46
C GLN A 13 -56.09 2.31 53.57
N LEU A 14 -55.91 1.17 52.90
CA LEU A 14 -56.54 -0.10 53.27
C LEU A 14 -55.58 -1.24 53.04
N VAL A 15 -55.25 -1.90 54.12
CA VAL A 15 -54.50 -3.13 54.25
C VAL A 15 -55.42 -4.31 53.90
N ALA A 16 -54.99 -5.25 53.08
CA ALA A 16 -55.59 -6.58 53.08
C ALA A 16 -54.53 -7.64 52.72
N PHE A 17 -54.58 -8.64 53.52
CA PHE A 17 -53.72 -9.79 53.77
C PHE A 17 -53.58 -10.79 52.58
N ALA A 18 -52.45 -11.36 52.53
CA ALA A 18 -51.84 -12.55 51.94
C ALA A 18 -52.73 -13.69 51.43
N LEU A 19 -52.15 -14.32 50.39
CA LEU A 19 -52.09 -15.78 50.30
C LEU A 19 -50.88 -16.17 49.44
N PHE A 20 -49.93 -16.86 50.04
CA PHE A 20 -48.80 -17.49 49.42
C PHE A 20 -49.26 -18.65 48.49
N VAL A 21 -48.85 -18.60 47.21
CA VAL A 21 -48.74 -19.79 46.38
C VAL A 21 -47.31 -19.85 45.89
N SER A 22 -46.58 -20.84 46.40
CA SER A 22 -45.22 -21.17 45.96
C SER A 22 -45.26 -21.75 44.55
N GLY A 23 -44.85 -20.96 43.55
CA GLY A 23 -44.51 -21.44 42.21
C GLY A 23 -42.99 -21.43 42.07
N CYS A 24 -42.40 -22.63 41.93
CA CYS A 24 -40.99 -22.75 41.58
C CYS A 24 -40.77 -22.17 40.20
N ALA A 25 -40.15 -20.98 40.11
CA ALA A 25 -39.57 -20.46 38.92
C ALA A 25 -38.07 -20.82 38.91
N SER A 26 -37.66 -21.58 37.94
CA SER A 26 -36.22 -21.85 37.62
C SER A 26 -35.52 -20.54 37.33
N PRO A 27 -34.30 -20.30 37.80
CA PRO A 27 -33.55 -19.13 37.42
C PRO A 27 -33.15 -19.26 35.95
N ASP A 28 -33.58 -18.32 35.11
CA ASP A 28 -32.98 -18.09 33.78
C ASP A 28 -31.48 -17.81 33.96
N VAL A 29 -30.71 -18.81 33.59
CA VAL A 29 -29.25 -18.65 33.43
C VAL A 29 -29.05 -17.77 32.19
N GLN A 30 -28.96 -16.47 32.34
CA GLN A 30 -28.36 -15.62 31.36
C GLN A 30 -26.91 -16.10 31.19
N GLU A 31 -26.69 -16.81 30.07
CA GLU A 31 -25.37 -17.17 29.59
C GLU A 31 -24.61 -15.87 29.36
N ALA A 32 -23.71 -15.53 30.30
CA ALA A 32 -22.81 -14.40 30.17
C ALA A 32 -22.01 -14.63 28.89
N ALA A 33 -22.19 -13.76 27.89
CA ALA A 33 -21.40 -13.76 26.69
C ALA A 33 -19.92 -13.77 27.09
N ALA A 34 -19.22 -14.82 26.74
CA ALA A 34 -17.80 -14.96 27.02
C ALA A 34 -17.08 -13.72 26.47
N ALA A 35 -16.32 -13.05 27.33
CA ALA A 35 -15.47 -11.94 26.93
C ALA A 35 -14.62 -12.39 25.74
N PRO A 36 -14.46 -11.55 24.68
CA PRO A 36 -13.64 -11.93 23.55
C PRO A 36 -12.24 -12.25 24.06
N PRO A 37 -11.60 -13.32 23.52
CA PRO A 37 -10.26 -13.69 23.94
C PRO A 37 -9.33 -12.50 23.71
N SER A 38 -8.77 -11.96 24.79
CA SER A 38 -7.68 -10.98 24.70
C SER A 38 -6.58 -11.61 23.87
N SER A 39 -6.13 -10.95 22.80
CA SER A 39 -4.95 -11.39 22.06
C SER A 39 -3.81 -11.59 23.07
N PRO A 40 -3.12 -12.73 23.08
CA PRO A 40 -1.97 -12.91 23.94
C PRO A 40 -0.99 -11.76 23.68
N ALA A 41 -0.46 -11.16 24.75
CA ALA A 41 0.56 -10.15 24.63
C ALA A 41 1.69 -10.71 23.75
N ALA A 42 2.02 -9.99 22.65
CA ALA A 42 3.06 -10.44 21.74
C ALA A 42 4.35 -10.67 22.53
N SER A 43 4.91 -11.87 22.42
CA SER A 43 6.20 -12.17 22.99
C SER A 43 7.27 -11.30 22.32
N ALA A 44 8.25 -10.80 23.07
CA ALA A 44 9.41 -10.13 22.47
C ALA A 44 10.20 -11.05 21.48
N ALA A 45 9.91 -12.34 21.51
CA ALA A 45 10.45 -13.36 20.62
C ALA A 45 9.76 -13.44 19.25
N ASP A 46 8.58 -12.85 19.10
CA ASP A 46 7.74 -12.98 17.92
C ASP A 46 7.84 -11.76 16.98
N TRP A 47 7.53 -11.99 15.70
CA TRP A 47 7.20 -10.97 14.71
C TRP A 47 5.70 -11.05 14.43
N SER A 48 4.90 -10.61 15.40
CA SER A 48 3.51 -11.01 15.56
C SER A 48 2.51 -10.29 14.64
N VAL A 49 2.93 -9.18 14.02
CA VAL A 49 2.11 -8.38 13.10
C VAL A 49 2.95 -7.94 11.90
N TYR A 50 2.28 -7.56 10.84
CA TYR A 50 2.90 -6.86 9.72
C TYR A 50 3.64 -5.60 10.24
N GLY A 51 4.91 -5.42 9.81
CA GLY A 51 5.75 -4.34 10.32
C GLY A 51 6.36 -4.58 11.72
N GLY A 52 6.16 -5.77 12.32
CA GLY A 52 6.82 -6.25 13.54
C GLY A 52 6.09 -5.90 14.84
N ASN A 53 5.50 -4.71 14.93
CA ASN A 53 4.75 -4.26 16.10
C ASN A 53 3.59 -3.33 15.68
N THR A 54 2.70 -3.02 16.62
CA THR A 54 1.53 -2.15 16.39
C THR A 54 1.89 -0.73 15.97
N ASP A 55 3.09 -0.27 16.28
CA ASP A 55 3.60 1.07 15.94
C ASP A 55 4.22 1.11 14.54
N HIS A 56 4.36 -0.02 13.84
CA HIS A 56 5.01 -0.18 12.54
C HIS A 56 6.46 0.30 12.48
N THR A 57 7.21 0.18 13.60
CA THR A 57 8.57 0.71 13.67
C THR A 57 9.63 -0.17 13.02
N HIS A 58 9.31 -1.39 12.61
CA HIS A 58 10.25 -2.38 12.10
C HIS A 58 11.46 -2.59 13.03
N PHE A 59 11.25 -2.39 14.31
CA PHE A 59 12.26 -2.47 15.36
C PHE A 59 12.16 -3.77 16.14
N THR A 60 13.31 -4.31 16.51
CA THR A 60 13.38 -5.47 17.39
C THR A 60 14.39 -5.28 18.53
N THR A 61 14.02 -5.80 19.71
CA THR A 61 14.91 -5.92 20.87
C THR A 61 15.74 -7.20 20.87
N LEU A 62 15.51 -8.12 19.91
CA LEU A 62 16.30 -9.33 19.77
C LEU A 62 17.78 -8.98 19.54
N SER A 63 18.67 -9.63 20.27
CA SER A 63 20.06 -9.20 20.41
C SER A 63 21.10 -10.29 20.19
N GLN A 64 20.69 -11.50 19.78
CA GLN A 64 21.62 -12.60 19.55
C GLN A 64 22.53 -12.34 18.34
N ILE A 65 21.95 -11.76 17.26
CA ILE A 65 22.70 -11.35 16.08
C ILE A 65 23.16 -9.90 16.27
N THR A 66 24.46 -9.67 16.20
CA THR A 66 25.14 -8.41 16.54
C THR A 66 26.09 -7.97 15.44
N PRO A 67 26.57 -6.72 15.42
CA PRO A 67 27.63 -6.29 14.51
C PRO A 67 28.90 -7.14 14.54
N ALA A 68 29.20 -7.74 15.70
CA ALA A 68 30.40 -8.56 15.86
C ALA A 68 30.26 -9.95 15.21
N ASN A 69 29.07 -10.56 15.21
CA ASN A 69 28.84 -11.92 14.73
C ASN A 69 28.01 -12.02 13.43
N VAL A 70 27.44 -10.93 12.92
CA VAL A 70 26.61 -10.94 11.70
C VAL A 70 27.30 -11.57 10.49
N LYS A 71 28.62 -11.47 10.41
CA LYS A 71 29.45 -12.09 9.34
C LYS A 71 29.40 -13.61 9.33
N THR A 72 28.98 -14.23 10.42
CA THR A 72 28.87 -15.69 10.55
C THR A 72 27.49 -16.24 10.22
N LEU A 73 26.54 -15.37 9.87
CA LEU A 73 25.19 -15.78 9.45
C LEU A 73 25.26 -16.81 8.31
N LYS A 74 24.44 -17.83 8.43
CA LYS A 74 24.25 -18.87 7.42
C LYS A 74 22.77 -19.08 7.14
N VAL A 75 22.46 -19.61 5.96
CA VAL A 75 21.13 -20.10 5.67
C VAL A 75 20.80 -21.25 6.63
N ALA A 76 19.75 -21.07 7.42
CA ALA A 76 19.24 -22.06 8.34
C ALA A 76 18.28 -23.02 7.64
N TRP A 77 17.37 -22.47 6.82
CA TRP A 77 16.46 -23.23 5.98
C TRP A 77 15.98 -22.38 4.79
N THR A 78 15.45 -23.06 3.78
CA THR A 78 14.77 -22.47 2.63
C THR A 78 13.45 -23.18 2.43
N PHE A 79 12.44 -22.42 1.96
CA PHE A 79 11.15 -22.97 1.54
C PHE A 79 10.79 -22.40 0.17
N ASP A 80 10.79 -23.25 -0.85
CA ASP A 80 10.35 -22.90 -2.19
C ASP A 80 8.85 -23.21 -2.34
N THR A 81 8.07 -22.21 -2.62
CA THR A 81 6.61 -22.31 -2.77
C THR A 81 6.19 -23.06 -4.03
N GLN A 82 7.08 -23.28 -5.00
CA GLN A 82 6.83 -23.85 -6.34
C GLN A 82 5.73 -23.08 -7.14
N ALA A 83 5.46 -21.82 -6.75
CA ALA A 83 4.33 -21.03 -7.27
C ALA A 83 4.76 -19.81 -8.09
N ALA A 84 6.07 -19.67 -8.36
CA ALA A 84 6.58 -18.57 -9.18
C ALA A 84 6.18 -18.73 -10.64
N PHE A 85 5.80 -17.62 -11.28
CA PHE A 85 5.54 -17.54 -12.72
C PHE A 85 6.09 -16.25 -13.28
N LYS A 86 6.25 -16.13 -14.60
CA LYS A 86 6.86 -14.96 -15.23
C LYS A 86 6.19 -13.66 -14.82
N GLY A 87 6.94 -12.80 -14.13
CA GLY A 87 6.50 -11.50 -13.63
C GLY A 87 5.69 -11.59 -12.35
N SER A 88 5.62 -12.75 -11.65
CA SER A 88 5.11 -12.81 -10.27
C SER A 88 6.07 -12.11 -9.32
N GLU A 89 5.52 -11.57 -8.23
CA GLU A 89 6.22 -10.87 -7.16
C GLU A 89 5.85 -11.46 -5.79
N MET A 90 6.74 -11.34 -4.81
CA MET A 90 6.41 -11.55 -3.40
C MET A 90 6.79 -10.30 -2.61
N GLN A 91 5.83 -9.74 -1.88
CA GLN A 91 6.01 -8.57 -1.04
C GLN A 91 5.73 -8.90 0.44
N ALA A 92 5.53 -10.17 0.77
CA ALA A 92 5.11 -10.61 2.09
C ALA A 92 6.19 -10.36 3.15
N ASN A 93 5.82 -9.64 4.21
CA ASN A 93 6.50 -9.60 5.49
C ASN A 93 5.92 -10.74 6.35
N PRO A 94 6.62 -11.86 6.54
CA PRO A 94 6.09 -13.00 7.27
C PRO A 94 5.74 -12.66 8.72
N VAL A 95 4.61 -13.18 9.20
CA VAL A 95 4.22 -13.11 10.61
C VAL A 95 4.67 -14.40 11.30
N VAL A 96 5.32 -14.27 12.45
CA VAL A 96 5.77 -15.41 13.23
C VAL A 96 5.25 -15.30 14.67
N ILE A 97 4.48 -16.29 15.10
CA ILE A 97 3.86 -16.36 16.43
C ILE A 97 3.98 -17.79 16.94
N ASP A 98 4.40 -17.96 18.18
CA ASP A 98 4.52 -19.28 18.84
C ASP A 98 5.34 -20.29 18.03
N GLY A 99 6.41 -19.85 17.36
CA GLY A 99 7.26 -20.70 16.53
C GLY A 99 6.66 -21.14 15.20
N ILE A 100 5.53 -20.58 14.78
CA ILE A 100 4.90 -20.85 13.49
C ILE A 100 4.95 -19.58 12.62
N MET A 101 5.45 -19.73 11.40
CA MET A 101 5.48 -18.66 10.39
C MET A 101 4.27 -18.75 9.46
N TYR A 102 3.61 -17.62 9.22
CA TYR A 102 2.49 -17.48 8.30
C TYR A 102 2.85 -16.49 7.19
N ALA A 103 2.62 -16.88 5.94
CA ALA A 103 2.90 -16.04 4.78
C ALA A 103 2.09 -16.46 3.55
N THR A 104 2.36 -15.84 2.39
CA THR A 104 1.66 -16.09 1.13
C THR A 104 2.63 -16.49 0.02
N THR A 105 2.17 -17.32 -0.91
CA THR A 105 2.90 -17.64 -2.15
C THR A 105 2.72 -16.52 -3.20
N PRO A 106 3.47 -16.53 -4.32
CA PRO A 106 3.24 -15.64 -5.46
C PRO A 106 1.83 -15.73 -6.06
N THR A 107 1.12 -16.84 -5.87
CA THR A 107 -0.26 -17.08 -6.30
C THR A 107 -1.30 -16.80 -5.22
N LEU A 108 -0.87 -16.24 -4.07
CA LEU A 108 -1.67 -15.95 -2.88
C LEU A 108 -2.28 -17.17 -2.18
N HIS A 109 -1.68 -18.37 -2.32
CA HIS A 109 -1.96 -19.40 -1.34
C HIS A 109 -1.40 -18.95 0.01
N VAL A 110 -2.13 -19.17 1.08
CA VAL A 110 -1.67 -18.91 2.44
C VAL A 110 -1.13 -20.20 3.03
N PHE A 111 -0.02 -20.13 3.72
CA PHE A 111 0.59 -21.31 4.34
C PHE A 111 1.13 -21.01 5.75
N ALA A 112 1.32 -22.09 6.51
CA ALA A 112 2.05 -22.07 7.77
C ALA A 112 3.25 -23.01 7.71
N LEU A 113 4.37 -22.53 8.26
CA LEU A 113 5.59 -23.33 8.42
C LEU A 113 5.99 -23.42 9.89
N ASP A 114 6.64 -24.51 10.27
CA ASP A 114 7.48 -24.56 11.46
C ASP A 114 8.63 -23.56 11.26
N ALA A 115 8.70 -22.54 12.10
CA ALA A 115 9.62 -21.42 11.91
C ALA A 115 11.08 -21.76 12.20
N ALA A 116 11.37 -22.88 12.91
CA ALA A 116 12.74 -23.35 13.16
C ALA A 116 13.32 -24.12 11.97
N THR A 117 12.46 -24.80 11.19
CA THR A 117 12.90 -25.78 10.18
C THR A 117 12.47 -25.46 8.76
N GLY A 118 11.49 -24.54 8.57
CA GLY A 118 10.89 -24.28 7.26
C GLY A 118 9.94 -25.37 6.77
N LYS A 119 9.62 -26.39 7.61
CA LYS A 119 8.70 -27.46 7.24
C LYS A 119 7.27 -26.94 7.14
N GLN A 120 6.61 -27.22 6.01
CA GLN A 120 5.21 -26.87 5.82
C GLN A 120 4.30 -27.66 6.77
N LEU A 121 3.43 -26.92 7.46
CA LEU A 121 2.40 -27.48 8.35
C LEU A 121 1.07 -27.60 7.61
N TRP A 122 0.67 -26.56 6.91
CA TRP A 122 -0.53 -26.54 6.05
C TRP A 122 -0.40 -25.48 4.95
N ILE A 123 -1.23 -25.59 3.92
CA ILE A 123 -1.41 -24.61 2.85
C ILE A 123 -2.88 -24.54 2.47
N PHE A 124 -3.39 -23.34 2.19
CA PHE A 124 -4.75 -23.08 1.74
C PHE A 124 -4.73 -22.40 0.37
N ASP A 125 -5.49 -22.95 -0.59
CA ASP A 125 -5.69 -22.38 -1.91
C ASP A 125 -7.04 -21.65 -2.00
N PRO A 126 -7.07 -20.32 -2.06
CA PRO A 126 -8.32 -19.56 -2.16
C PRO A 126 -8.97 -19.63 -3.55
N ASN A 127 -8.29 -20.21 -4.54
CA ASN A 127 -8.72 -20.26 -5.94
C ASN A 127 -9.12 -21.67 -6.41
N ASN A 128 -9.18 -22.65 -5.48
CA ASN A 128 -9.62 -24.04 -5.76
C ASN A 128 -8.91 -24.67 -6.98
N GLY A 129 -7.59 -24.58 -7.04
CA GLY A 129 -6.77 -25.16 -8.12
C GLY A 129 -6.80 -24.41 -9.45
N GLN A 130 -7.55 -23.32 -9.56
CA GLN A 130 -7.55 -22.52 -10.78
C GLN A 130 -6.26 -21.71 -10.91
N PRO A 131 -5.69 -21.56 -12.12
CA PRO A 131 -4.50 -20.74 -12.28
C PRO A 131 -4.78 -19.27 -11.93
N PRO A 132 -3.78 -18.53 -11.45
CA PRO A 132 -3.95 -17.12 -11.14
C PRO A 132 -4.31 -16.32 -12.38
N SER A 133 -5.32 -15.43 -12.26
CA SER A 133 -5.79 -14.60 -13.37
C SER A 133 -4.91 -13.37 -13.63
N SER A 134 -4.08 -12.97 -12.66
CA SER A 134 -3.23 -11.78 -12.74
C SER A 134 -2.05 -11.90 -11.78
N ARG A 135 -1.12 -10.94 -11.87
CA ARG A 135 -0.10 -10.71 -10.84
C ARG A 135 -0.78 -10.22 -9.57
N PHE A 136 -0.33 -10.74 -8.44
CA PHE A 136 -0.80 -10.31 -7.14
C PHE A 136 0.31 -9.57 -6.41
N ARG A 137 -0.09 -8.53 -5.68
CA ARG A 137 0.75 -7.82 -4.73
C ARG A 137 0.09 -7.93 -3.37
N HIS A 138 0.75 -8.62 -2.45
CA HIS A 138 0.22 -8.85 -1.11
C HIS A 138 1.36 -8.86 -0.10
N ARG A 139 1.18 -8.13 1.00
CA ARG A 139 2.27 -7.86 1.94
C ARG A 139 2.23 -8.72 3.19
N GLY A 140 1.26 -9.57 3.34
CA GLY A 140 1.22 -10.50 4.46
C GLY A 140 -0.19 -10.84 4.93
N VAL A 141 -0.29 -11.39 6.12
CA VAL A 141 -1.52 -11.86 6.74
C VAL A 141 -1.68 -11.23 8.12
N VAL A 142 -2.90 -11.20 8.63
CA VAL A 142 -3.19 -10.89 10.03
C VAL A 142 -3.32 -12.21 10.79
N VAL A 143 -2.62 -12.34 11.91
CA VAL A 143 -2.77 -13.49 12.82
C VAL A 143 -3.25 -12.98 14.17
N THR A 144 -4.39 -13.49 14.64
CA THR A 144 -4.98 -13.09 15.92
C THR A 144 -5.80 -14.23 16.51
N GLY A 145 -5.64 -14.51 17.80
CA GLY A 145 -6.31 -15.61 18.45
C GLY A 145 -6.10 -16.95 17.74
N ASP A 146 -7.20 -17.57 17.31
CA ASP A 146 -7.21 -18.83 16.54
C ASP A 146 -7.25 -18.62 15.01
N ARG A 147 -7.05 -17.38 14.51
CA ARG A 147 -7.34 -16.99 13.13
C ARG A 147 -6.12 -16.51 12.38
N VAL A 148 -6.08 -16.84 11.07
CA VAL A 148 -5.29 -16.18 10.04
C VAL A 148 -6.25 -15.50 9.08
N ILE A 149 -6.17 -14.17 8.96
CA ILE A 149 -7.06 -13.39 8.09
C ILE A 149 -6.24 -12.84 6.92
N PHE A 150 -6.76 -13.01 5.71
CA PHE A 150 -6.12 -12.52 4.49
C PHE A 150 -7.18 -12.30 3.42
N ASN A 151 -6.82 -11.58 2.35
CA ASN A 151 -7.70 -11.44 1.20
C ASN A 151 -7.08 -12.04 -0.07
N TYR A 152 -7.94 -12.61 -0.89
CA TYR A 152 -7.67 -13.00 -2.26
C TYR A 152 -8.57 -12.20 -3.18
N ARG A 153 -8.01 -11.25 -3.95
CA ARG A 153 -8.79 -10.27 -4.71
C ARG A 153 -9.77 -9.53 -3.75
N TYR A 154 -11.06 -9.55 -4.05
CA TYR A 154 -12.12 -8.94 -3.25
C TYR A 154 -12.64 -9.83 -2.10
N LYS A 155 -12.17 -11.06 -1.96
CA LYS A 155 -12.63 -12.01 -0.93
C LYS A 155 -11.72 -11.93 0.30
N LEU A 156 -12.30 -11.61 1.44
CA LEU A 156 -11.61 -11.63 2.74
C LEU A 156 -11.97 -12.92 3.47
N PHE A 157 -10.95 -13.72 3.79
CA PHE A 157 -11.06 -15.01 4.46
C PHE A 157 -10.57 -14.95 5.91
N ALA A 158 -11.17 -15.78 6.77
CA ALA A 158 -10.57 -16.15 8.06
C ALA A 158 -10.37 -17.67 8.09
N LEU A 159 -9.12 -18.08 8.35
CA LEU A 159 -8.72 -19.48 8.43
C LEU A 159 -8.38 -19.84 9.88
N ASN A 160 -8.64 -21.08 10.27
CA ASN A 160 -8.15 -21.62 11.52
C ASN A 160 -6.61 -21.67 11.51
N ARG A 161 -5.98 -21.03 12.47
CA ARG A 161 -4.51 -20.85 12.55
C ARG A 161 -3.74 -22.18 12.58
N LYS A 162 -4.33 -23.24 13.15
CA LYS A 162 -3.67 -24.55 13.30
C LYS A 162 -3.83 -25.44 12.08
N THR A 163 -4.97 -25.35 11.38
CA THR A 163 -5.34 -26.29 10.32
C THR A 163 -5.35 -25.69 8.93
N GLY A 164 -5.39 -24.33 8.80
CA GLY A 164 -5.54 -23.66 7.51
C GLY A 164 -6.94 -23.76 6.89
N THR A 165 -7.94 -24.31 7.62
CA THR A 165 -9.31 -24.44 7.11
C THR A 165 -10.11 -23.17 7.35
N PRO A 166 -11.04 -22.79 6.44
CA PRO A 166 -11.94 -21.66 6.66
C PRO A 166 -12.73 -21.80 7.97
N ILE A 167 -12.88 -20.67 8.68
CA ILE A 167 -13.66 -20.63 9.93
C ILE A 167 -15.14 -20.56 9.60
N PRO A 168 -15.96 -21.50 10.10
CA PRO A 168 -17.41 -21.49 9.88
C PRO A 168 -18.07 -20.20 10.39
N GLY A 169 -19.00 -19.66 9.62
CA GLY A 169 -19.77 -18.44 9.96
C GLY A 169 -19.07 -17.11 9.69
N PHE A 170 -17.77 -17.10 9.38
CA PHE A 170 -17.11 -15.89 8.90
C PHE A 170 -17.54 -15.59 7.46
N GLY A 171 -18.12 -14.39 7.23
CA GLY A 171 -18.70 -14.03 5.94
C GLY A 171 -20.01 -14.76 5.61
N GLY A 172 -20.70 -15.31 6.61
CA GLY A 172 -21.97 -16.03 6.44
C GLY A 172 -21.80 -17.34 5.65
N ASP A 173 -22.79 -17.67 4.81
CA ASP A 173 -22.81 -18.90 4.01
C ASP A 173 -21.71 -19.00 2.96
N SER A 174 -21.16 -17.86 2.53
CA SER A 174 -20.08 -17.82 1.54
C SER A 174 -18.72 -18.28 2.10
N GLY A 175 -18.50 -18.21 3.42
CA GLY A 175 -17.24 -18.48 4.09
C GLY A 175 -16.17 -17.41 3.87
N TRP A 176 -16.55 -16.25 3.31
CA TRP A 176 -15.69 -15.08 3.07
C TRP A 176 -16.52 -13.80 2.94
N VAL A 177 -15.90 -12.66 3.22
CA VAL A 177 -16.53 -11.31 3.09
C VAL A 177 -16.21 -10.73 1.72
N ASP A 178 -17.24 -10.17 1.05
CA ASP A 178 -17.05 -9.44 -0.21
C ASP A 178 -16.64 -7.98 0.08
N LEU A 179 -15.39 -7.64 -0.19
CA LEU A 179 -14.87 -6.29 0.03
C LEU A 179 -15.48 -5.24 -0.91
N ARG A 180 -16.25 -5.63 -1.92
CA ARG A 180 -16.95 -4.71 -2.82
C ARG A 180 -18.28 -4.23 -2.22
N GLU A 181 -18.79 -4.91 -1.22
CA GLU A 181 -20.02 -4.51 -0.53
C GLU A 181 -19.78 -3.34 0.43
N GLY A 182 -20.80 -2.51 0.62
CA GLY A 182 -20.75 -1.38 1.54
C GLY A 182 -20.04 -0.12 1.02
N LEU A 183 -19.70 -0.06 -0.27
CA LEU A 183 -19.01 1.08 -0.91
C LEU A 183 -19.96 2.04 -1.65
N GLY A 184 -21.27 1.96 -1.39
CA GLY A 184 -22.26 2.85 -2.00
C GLY A 184 -22.49 2.64 -3.50
N ARG A 185 -21.88 1.59 -4.10
CA ARG A 185 -21.98 1.24 -5.52
C ARG A 185 -22.25 -0.26 -5.67
N PRO A 186 -22.91 -0.69 -6.78
CA PRO A 186 -23.15 -2.11 -7.01
C PRO A 186 -21.84 -2.92 -7.05
N ALA A 187 -21.74 -3.99 -6.26
CA ALA A 187 -20.51 -4.79 -6.13
C ALA A 187 -19.98 -5.35 -7.47
N LYS A 188 -20.87 -5.57 -8.44
CA LYS A 188 -20.51 -6.07 -9.79
C LYS A 188 -19.81 -5.01 -10.66
N GLU A 189 -19.88 -3.75 -10.29
CA GLU A 189 -19.42 -2.61 -11.06
C GLU A 189 -18.11 -2.04 -10.56
N ILE A 190 -17.57 -2.57 -9.46
CA ILE A 190 -16.34 -2.08 -8.84
C ILE A 190 -15.32 -3.18 -8.66
N SER A 191 -14.04 -2.82 -8.76
CA SER A 191 -12.90 -3.67 -8.44
C SER A 191 -12.23 -3.17 -7.17
N VAL A 192 -12.11 -4.05 -6.18
CA VAL A 192 -11.46 -3.75 -4.90
C VAL A 192 -10.67 -4.97 -4.45
N SER A 193 -9.53 -4.71 -3.83
CA SER A 193 -8.74 -5.71 -3.10
C SER A 193 -8.07 -5.04 -1.90
N ALA A 194 -7.20 -5.74 -1.21
CA ALA A 194 -6.29 -5.15 -0.23
C ALA A 194 -4.90 -5.76 -0.43
N SER A 195 -3.90 -4.93 -0.70
CA SER A 195 -2.51 -5.40 -0.87
C SER A 195 -1.74 -5.45 0.44
N THR A 196 -2.20 -4.74 1.46
CA THR A 196 -1.61 -4.73 2.80
C THR A 196 -2.60 -5.30 3.80
N PRO A 197 -2.16 -6.15 4.75
CA PRO A 197 -3.03 -6.66 5.80
C PRO A 197 -3.58 -5.52 6.66
N GLY A 198 -4.77 -5.73 7.22
CA GLY A 198 -5.37 -4.82 8.18
C GLY A 198 -4.69 -4.89 9.55
N VAL A 199 -5.18 -4.08 10.47
CA VAL A 199 -4.80 -4.12 11.89
C VAL A 199 -5.96 -4.59 12.75
N VAL A 200 -5.63 -5.24 13.85
CA VAL A 200 -6.63 -5.69 14.84
C VAL A 200 -6.68 -4.67 15.98
N PHE A 201 -7.88 -4.24 16.29
CA PHE A 201 -8.14 -3.43 17.47
C PHE A 201 -9.41 -3.94 18.17
N GLU A 202 -9.27 -4.40 19.41
CA GLU A 202 -10.35 -5.07 20.16
C GLU A 202 -10.99 -6.23 19.36
N ASP A 203 -12.26 -6.18 19.04
CA ASP A 203 -12.99 -7.17 18.25
C ASP A 203 -13.08 -6.82 16.75
N LEU A 204 -12.31 -5.83 16.28
CA LEU A 204 -12.34 -5.31 14.92
C LEU A 204 -11.08 -5.65 14.13
N LEU A 205 -11.27 -6.01 12.85
CA LEU A 205 -10.28 -5.91 11.79
C LEU A 205 -10.50 -4.59 11.04
N ILE A 206 -9.53 -3.70 11.06
CA ILE A 206 -9.60 -2.43 10.33
C ILE A 206 -8.67 -2.52 9.12
N ILE A 207 -9.20 -2.21 7.93
CA ILE A 207 -8.48 -2.42 6.67
C ILE A 207 -8.72 -1.26 5.70
N GLY A 208 -7.67 -0.87 4.99
CA GLY A 208 -7.77 -0.03 3.80
C GLY A 208 -8.08 -0.87 2.55
N SER A 209 -7.90 -0.28 1.40
CA SER A 209 -8.17 -0.96 0.13
C SER A 209 -7.15 -0.60 -0.95
N THR A 210 -7.03 -1.47 -1.94
CA THR A 210 -6.37 -1.22 -3.22
C THR A 210 -7.45 -1.19 -4.29
N VAL A 211 -7.53 -0.07 -5.01
CA VAL A 211 -8.52 0.17 -6.05
C VAL A 211 -7.81 0.56 -7.36
N PRO A 212 -8.50 0.53 -8.52
CA PRO A 212 -7.91 0.94 -9.79
C PRO A 212 -7.49 2.41 -9.80
N GLU A 213 -6.36 2.70 -10.41
CA GLU A 213 -5.85 4.06 -10.68
C GLU A 213 -6.55 4.68 -11.91
N GLN A 214 -7.15 3.84 -12.76
CA GLN A 214 -7.94 4.22 -13.94
C GLN A 214 -9.42 4.17 -13.64
N LEU A 215 -10.22 5.02 -14.32
CA LEU A 215 -11.67 4.98 -14.21
C LEU A 215 -12.27 3.86 -15.10
N PRO A 216 -13.34 3.20 -14.63
CA PRO A 216 -14.02 3.37 -13.35
C PRO A 216 -13.19 2.85 -12.16
N SER A 217 -13.19 3.57 -11.05
CA SER A 217 -12.48 3.19 -9.82
C SER A 217 -13.42 3.24 -8.62
N ALA A 218 -13.20 2.36 -7.65
CA ALA A 218 -13.95 2.35 -6.40
C ALA A 218 -13.47 3.45 -5.44
N PRO A 219 -14.30 3.93 -4.51
CA PRO A 219 -13.84 4.77 -3.41
C PRO A 219 -12.91 4.00 -2.49
N GLY A 220 -11.95 4.69 -1.90
CA GLY A 220 -10.90 4.14 -1.07
C GLY A 220 -11.23 3.96 0.40
N ASP A 221 -12.50 3.80 0.75
CA ASP A 221 -13.00 3.80 2.12
C ASP A 221 -12.20 2.93 3.09
N ILE A 222 -11.97 3.45 4.30
CA ILE A 222 -11.37 2.71 5.40
C ILE A 222 -12.51 2.04 6.17
N ARG A 223 -12.39 0.72 6.40
CA ARG A 223 -13.51 -0.08 6.92
C ARG A 223 -13.09 -0.98 8.06
N ALA A 224 -13.98 -1.14 9.03
CA ALA A 224 -13.81 -2.08 10.13
C ALA A 224 -14.84 -3.20 10.07
N TYR A 225 -14.37 -4.43 10.26
CA TYR A 225 -15.15 -5.65 10.27
C TYR A 225 -15.02 -6.36 11.60
N GLU A 226 -16.09 -6.97 12.07
CA GLU A 226 -16.07 -7.84 13.26
C GLU A 226 -15.15 -9.05 13.01
N LEU A 227 -14.19 -9.28 13.89
CA LEU A 227 -13.29 -10.44 13.79
C LEU A 227 -14.03 -11.77 13.81
N ALA A 228 -15.12 -11.85 14.57
CA ALA A 228 -15.89 -13.08 14.73
C ALA A 228 -16.66 -13.47 13.46
N THR A 229 -17.35 -12.52 12.84
CA THR A 229 -18.35 -12.77 11.79
C THR A 229 -17.96 -12.22 10.42
N GLY A 230 -17.04 -11.26 10.36
CA GLY A 230 -16.75 -10.49 9.15
C GLY A 230 -17.81 -9.43 8.82
N LYS A 231 -18.76 -9.16 9.72
CA LYS A 231 -19.79 -8.13 9.50
C LYS A 231 -19.15 -6.74 9.54
N LEU A 232 -19.51 -5.88 8.56
CA LEU A 232 -19.09 -4.49 8.53
C LEU A 232 -19.66 -3.74 9.75
N ARG A 233 -18.78 -3.10 10.54
CA ARG A 233 -19.11 -2.33 11.72
C ARG A 233 -19.21 -0.83 11.43
N TRP A 234 -18.21 -0.29 10.73
CA TRP A 234 -18.17 1.10 10.31
C TRP A 234 -17.34 1.28 9.03
N SER A 235 -17.63 2.36 8.31
CA SER A 235 -16.88 2.83 7.14
C SER A 235 -16.59 4.32 7.27
N PHE A 236 -15.38 4.74 6.93
CA PHE A 236 -14.99 6.13 6.77
C PHE A 236 -14.84 6.42 5.28
N HIS A 237 -15.63 7.37 4.76
CA HIS A 237 -15.59 7.77 3.35
C HIS A 237 -14.37 8.66 3.08
N THR A 238 -13.42 8.16 2.30
CA THR A 238 -12.25 8.94 1.89
C THR A 238 -12.57 9.91 0.74
N ILE A 239 -13.70 9.71 0.06
CA ILE A 239 -14.35 10.66 -0.84
C ILE A 239 -15.67 11.07 -0.18
N PRO A 240 -15.72 12.26 0.45
CA PRO A 240 -16.84 12.64 1.30
C PRO A 240 -18.19 12.70 0.56
N HIS A 241 -19.23 12.25 1.24
CA HIS A 241 -20.61 12.33 0.79
C HIS A 241 -21.26 13.69 1.16
N PRO A 242 -22.42 14.06 0.58
CA PRO A 242 -23.12 15.29 0.94
C PRO A 242 -23.34 15.43 2.45
N GLY A 243 -22.88 16.54 3.02
CA GLY A 243 -22.98 16.83 4.44
C GLY A 243 -21.79 16.37 5.29
N GLU A 244 -20.84 15.61 4.72
CA GLU A 244 -19.61 15.23 5.42
C GLU A 244 -18.52 16.31 5.23
N PRO A 245 -17.64 16.51 6.22
CA PRO A 245 -16.51 17.43 6.09
C PRO A 245 -15.61 17.06 4.92
N GLY A 246 -15.22 18.07 4.11
CA GLY A 246 -14.40 17.89 2.92
C GLY A 246 -15.18 17.70 1.62
N TYR A 247 -16.51 17.53 1.68
CA TYR A 247 -17.36 17.41 0.49
C TYR A 247 -17.17 18.57 -0.49
N GLU A 248 -17.01 19.80 0.02
CA GLU A 248 -16.80 21.02 -0.76
C GLU A 248 -15.48 21.04 -1.55
N THR A 249 -14.55 20.13 -1.26
CA THR A 249 -13.27 19.99 -1.98
C THR A 249 -13.36 19.12 -3.23
N TRP A 250 -14.57 18.65 -3.55
CA TRP A 250 -14.89 17.82 -4.71
C TRP A 250 -16.07 18.41 -5.50
N PRO A 251 -16.21 18.08 -6.79
CA PRO A 251 -17.46 18.35 -7.51
C PRO A 251 -18.66 17.66 -6.82
N PRO A 252 -19.86 18.25 -6.86
CA PRO A 252 -21.01 17.77 -6.07
C PRO A 252 -21.38 16.29 -6.24
N ASP A 253 -21.19 15.70 -7.41
CA ASP A 253 -21.50 14.30 -7.68
C ASP A 253 -20.26 13.38 -7.74
N ALA A 254 -19.08 13.88 -7.36
CA ALA A 254 -17.83 13.12 -7.43
C ALA A 254 -17.89 11.81 -6.65
N TRP A 255 -18.49 11.80 -5.47
CA TRP A 255 -18.65 10.60 -4.65
C TRP A 255 -19.35 9.43 -5.36
N LYS A 256 -20.14 9.69 -6.40
CA LYS A 256 -20.82 8.67 -7.20
C LYS A 256 -19.90 7.99 -8.22
N ILE A 257 -18.86 8.70 -8.70
CA ILE A 257 -18.06 8.28 -9.85
C ILE A 257 -16.54 8.29 -9.59
N ALA A 258 -16.03 9.19 -8.74
CA ALA A 258 -14.62 9.26 -8.42
C ALA A 258 -14.18 8.03 -7.60
N GLY A 259 -12.91 7.71 -7.65
CA GLY A 259 -12.29 6.62 -6.91
C GLY A 259 -10.90 7.00 -6.44
N GLY A 260 -10.12 6.03 -5.98
CA GLY A 260 -8.82 6.28 -5.37
C GLY A 260 -8.95 6.78 -3.94
N ALA A 261 -8.04 7.66 -3.49
CA ALA A 261 -7.94 8.17 -2.13
C ALA A 261 -7.86 7.04 -1.08
N ASN A 262 -7.26 5.92 -1.43
CA ASN A 262 -7.30 4.67 -0.68
C ASN A 262 -6.05 4.45 0.17
N ALA A 263 -6.24 3.89 1.37
CA ALA A 263 -5.16 3.51 2.28
C ALA A 263 -4.57 2.14 1.88
N TRP A 264 -3.97 2.07 0.69
CA TRP A 264 -3.43 0.83 0.12
C TRP A 264 -2.16 0.33 0.80
N ALA A 265 -1.42 1.25 1.42
CA ALA A 265 -0.16 0.95 2.10
C ALA A 265 -0.36 0.41 3.52
N GLY A 266 -1.60 0.43 4.02
CA GLY A 266 -1.96 -0.04 5.34
C GLY A 266 -2.34 1.07 6.32
N VAL A 267 -2.72 0.65 7.51
CA VAL A 267 -3.15 1.51 8.61
C VAL A 267 -2.44 1.09 9.89
N THR A 268 -2.37 1.98 10.86
CA THR A 268 -1.70 1.74 12.14
C THR A 268 -2.62 2.13 13.29
N VAL A 269 -2.60 1.41 14.41
CA VAL A 269 -3.45 1.69 15.57
C VAL A 269 -2.62 1.98 16.82
N ASP A 270 -2.98 3.04 17.52
CA ASP A 270 -2.55 3.31 18.92
C ASP A 270 -3.61 2.74 19.87
N PRO A 271 -3.39 1.55 20.45
CA PRO A 271 -4.39 0.92 21.31
C PRO A 271 -4.62 1.67 22.63
N LYS A 272 -3.64 2.45 23.08
CA LYS A 272 -3.78 3.22 24.33
C LYS A 272 -4.74 4.38 24.18
N ARG A 273 -4.77 5.00 22.98
CA ARG A 273 -5.63 6.14 22.67
C ARG A 273 -6.89 5.75 21.90
N ALA A 274 -7.01 4.48 21.50
CA ALA A 274 -8.02 4.01 20.56
C ALA A 274 -8.05 4.84 19.26
N MET A 275 -6.88 5.22 18.75
CA MET A 275 -6.73 6.01 17.53
C MET A 275 -6.18 5.15 16.41
N LEU A 276 -6.82 5.22 15.26
CA LEU A 276 -6.35 4.65 14.00
C LEU A 276 -5.71 5.75 13.16
N PHE A 277 -4.60 5.41 12.51
CA PHE A 277 -3.91 6.30 11.56
C PHE A 277 -3.86 5.63 10.19
N ALA A 278 -4.25 6.37 9.16
CA ALA A 278 -4.23 5.93 7.78
C ALA A 278 -3.52 6.96 6.89
N ALA A 279 -2.82 6.46 5.88
CA ALA A 279 -2.22 7.27 4.84
C ALA A 279 -2.88 6.92 3.51
N THR A 280 -3.40 7.92 2.79
CA THR A 280 -4.12 7.72 1.55
C THR A 280 -3.29 8.09 0.32
N GLY A 281 -3.56 7.40 -0.77
CA GLY A 281 -3.01 7.71 -2.08
C GLY A 281 -3.82 8.74 -2.85
N SER A 282 -3.49 8.88 -4.12
CA SER A 282 -4.09 9.81 -5.05
C SER A 282 -5.55 9.47 -5.36
N ALA A 283 -6.29 10.47 -5.82
CA ALA A 283 -7.63 10.27 -6.38
C ALA A 283 -7.52 9.82 -7.84
N SER A 284 -8.36 8.89 -8.28
CA SER A 284 -8.39 8.43 -9.67
C SER A 284 -9.15 9.43 -10.57
N TYR A 285 -8.70 9.72 -11.70
CA TYR A 285 -7.57 9.26 -12.48
C TYR A 285 -6.32 10.08 -12.15
N ASP A 286 -5.14 9.45 -12.00
CA ASP A 286 -3.95 10.05 -11.40
C ASP A 286 -3.36 11.25 -12.15
N PHE A 287 -3.39 11.26 -13.50
CA PHE A 287 -2.62 12.20 -14.31
C PHE A 287 -3.46 13.26 -15.02
N TYR A 288 -4.79 13.23 -14.84
CA TYR A 288 -5.72 14.23 -15.38
C TYR A 288 -7.01 14.21 -14.55
N GLY A 289 -7.25 15.29 -13.81
CA GLY A 289 -8.27 15.37 -12.77
C GLY A 289 -9.53 16.18 -13.14
N ALA A 290 -9.85 16.37 -14.43
CA ALA A 290 -11.00 17.18 -14.84
C ALA A 290 -12.36 16.69 -14.31
N ASN A 291 -12.46 15.42 -13.90
CA ASN A 291 -13.65 14.85 -13.25
C ASN A 291 -13.69 15.07 -11.73
N ARG A 292 -12.63 15.61 -11.16
CA ARG A 292 -12.42 15.73 -9.71
C ARG A 292 -11.78 17.07 -9.32
N THR A 293 -12.22 18.17 -9.92
CA THR A 293 -11.73 19.52 -9.59
C THR A 293 -11.85 19.81 -8.09
N GLY A 294 -10.96 20.68 -7.56
CA GLY A 294 -10.85 20.98 -6.13
C GLY A 294 -9.69 20.25 -5.47
N ASP A 295 -9.49 20.44 -4.16
CA ASP A 295 -8.35 19.91 -3.42
C ASP A 295 -8.39 18.39 -3.19
N ASN A 296 -9.56 17.75 -3.36
CA ASN A 296 -9.80 16.31 -3.26
C ASN A 296 -9.49 15.72 -1.86
N LEU A 297 -9.96 16.34 -0.80
CA LEU A 297 -9.83 15.77 0.55
C LEU A 297 -10.71 14.50 0.66
N TYR A 298 -10.23 13.39 1.13
CA TYR A 298 -9.03 12.99 1.88
C TYR A 298 -7.97 12.28 1.02
N ALA A 299 -7.85 12.52 -0.26
CA ALA A 299 -6.70 12.02 -1.01
C ALA A 299 -5.38 12.61 -0.47
N ASN A 300 -4.28 11.89 -0.62
CA ASN A 300 -2.91 12.28 -0.23
C ASN A 300 -2.83 12.85 1.20
N SER A 301 -3.50 12.20 2.14
CA SER A 301 -3.69 12.69 3.51
C SER A 301 -3.23 11.68 4.56
N VAL A 302 -2.70 12.17 5.67
CA VAL A 302 -2.64 11.42 6.92
C VAL A 302 -3.93 11.70 7.68
N ILE A 303 -4.63 10.65 8.09
CA ILE A 303 -5.95 10.72 8.71
C ILE A 303 -5.89 9.99 10.05
N ALA A 304 -6.39 10.62 11.10
CA ALA A 304 -6.61 9.98 12.39
C ALA A 304 -8.11 9.81 12.64
N LEU A 305 -8.49 8.58 13.00
CA LEU A 305 -9.87 8.20 13.31
C LEU A 305 -9.95 7.61 14.72
N ASP A 306 -11.11 7.68 15.35
CA ASP A 306 -11.44 6.82 16.49
C ASP A 306 -11.57 5.38 15.99
N ALA A 307 -10.76 4.47 16.52
CA ALA A 307 -10.66 3.11 16.02
C ALA A 307 -11.93 2.26 16.26
N ARG A 308 -12.76 2.60 17.27
CA ARG A 308 -14.02 1.89 17.58
C ARG A 308 -15.16 2.27 16.66
N THR A 309 -15.17 3.53 16.20
CA THR A 309 -16.35 4.12 15.55
C THR A 309 -16.09 4.62 14.13
N GLY A 310 -14.82 4.74 13.70
CA GLY A 310 -14.44 5.34 12.43
C GLY A 310 -14.64 6.87 12.40
N LYS A 311 -14.98 7.52 13.52
CA LYS A 311 -15.17 8.97 13.56
C LYS A 311 -13.84 9.69 13.34
N HIS A 312 -13.89 10.73 12.48
CA HIS A 312 -12.76 11.60 12.21
C HIS A 312 -12.30 12.33 13.49
N VAL A 313 -10.97 12.30 13.73
CA VAL A 313 -10.32 13.04 14.82
C VAL A 313 -9.54 14.22 14.25
N TRP A 314 -8.59 13.96 13.36
CA TRP A 314 -7.86 14.97 12.62
C TRP A 314 -7.36 14.43 11.29
N HIS A 315 -6.97 15.32 10.39
CA HIS A 315 -6.26 14.98 9.16
C HIS A 315 -5.25 16.04 8.78
N TYR A 316 -4.30 15.66 7.94
CA TYR A 316 -3.42 16.59 7.28
C TYR A 316 -3.22 16.17 5.83
N GLN A 317 -3.72 16.97 4.88
CA GLN A 317 -3.50 16.75 3.45
C GLN A 317 -2.13 17.27 3.06
N VAL A 318 -1.23 16.37 2.65
CA VAL A 318 0.17 16.70 2.32
C VAL A 318 0.32 17.16 0.86
N LEU A 319 -0.60 16.78 -0.02
CA LEU A 319 -0.65 17.21 -1.41
C LEU A 319 -2.10 17.43 -1.83
N ARG A 320 -2.39 18.59 -2.41
CA ARG A 320 -3.71 18.95 -2.94
C ARG A 320 -3.75 18.64 -4.43
N HIS A 321 -4.89 18.12 -4.89
CA HIS A 321 -5.17 17.88 -6.32
C HIS A 321 -4.00 17.20 -7.04
N ASP A 322 -3.65 16.00 -6.61
CA ASP A 322 -2.51 15.27 -7.16
C ASP A 322 -2.71 14.89 -8.63
N LEU A 323 -1.72 15.20 -9.46
CA LEU A 323 -1.67 14.89 -10.90
C LEU A 323 -0.40 14.11 -11.28
N TRP A 324 0.33 13.57 -10.28
CA TRP A 324 1.66 12.98 -10.47
C TRP A 324 1.83 11.63 -9.77
N ASP A 325 0.74 11.06 -9.24
CA ASP A 325 0.76 9.82 -8.44
C ASP A 325 1.70 9.93 -7.22
N ARG A 326 1.50 10.98 -6.42
CA ARG A 326 2.32 11.30 -5.23
C ARG A 326 1.72 10.75 -3.94
N ASP A 327 1.38 9.49 -3.93
CA ASP A 327 0.83 8.77 -2.79
C ASP A 327 1.63 8.93 -1.49
N LEU A 328 0.97 8.63 -0.37
CA LEU A 328 1.63 8.28 0.88
C LEU A 328 1.80 6.75 0.89
N PRO A 329 3.01 6.23 0.58
CA PRO A 329 3.15 4.84 0.15
C PRO A 329 3.31 3.83 1.29
N ALA A 330 3.43 4.29 2.55
CA ALA A 330 3.63 3.44 3.72
C ALA A 330 2.58 3.70 4.80
N ALA A 331 2.29 2.70 5.63
CA ALA A 331 1.47 2.89 6.83
C ALA A 331 2.09 3.98 7.73
N PRO A 332 1.30 4.85 8.36
CA PRO A 332 1.81 5.83 9.32
C PRO A 332 2.55 5.13 10.46
N MET A 333 3.75 5.58 10.78
CA MET A 333 4.57 5.01 11.84
C MET A 333 4.38 5.78 13.14
N LEU A 334 4.13 5.08 14.25
CA LEU A 334 4.00 5.71 15.56
C LEU A 334 5.38 5.76 16.23
N VAL A 335 5.82 6.95 16.56
CA VAL A 335 7.14 7.20 17.15
C VAL A 335 7.01 8.09 18.39
N THR A 336 8.01 8.03 19.26
CA THR A 336 8.19 9.01 20.33
C THR A 336 9.51 9.73 20.08
N VAL A 337 9.48 11.04 19.96
CA VAL A 337 10.65 11.89 19.70
C VAL A 337 10.90 12.82 20.88
N THR A 338 12.13 13.33 20.98
CA THR A 338 12.48 14.31 22.00
C THR A 338 12.33 15.73 21.44
N ARG A 339 11.55 16.56 22.14
CA ARG A 339 11.41 18.00 21.87
C ARG A 339 11.61 18.77 23.16
N ASP A 340 12.53 19.73 23.15
CA ASP A 340 12.86 20.55 24.33
C ASP A 340 13.14 19.70 25.59
N GLY A 341 13.86 18.58 25.39
CA GLY A 341 14.21 17.62 26.44
C GLY A 341 13.05 16.74 26.94
N LYS A 342 11.88 16.78 26.30
CA LYS A 342 10.70 15.99 26.70
C LYS A 342 10.32 14.99 25.60
N PRO A 343 9.84 13.78 25.98
CA PRO A 343 9.26 12.86 25.02
C PRO A 343 7.91 13.37 24.51
N VAL A 344 7.71 13.33 23.21
CA VAL A 344 6.47 13.69 22.52
C VAL A 344 6.10 12.56 21.57
N ASP A 345 4.89 12.03 21.72
CA ASP A 345 4.34 11.03 20.82
C ASP A 345 3.95 11.66 19.50
N ALA A 346 4.38 11.03 18.41
CA ALA A 346 4.22 11.55 17.08
C ALA A 346 3.81 10.46 16.07
N VAL A 347 3.34 10.93 14.92
CA VAL A 347 3.11 10.12 13.72
C VAL A 347 4.11 10.56 12.66
N ALA A 348 4.96 9.64 12.20
CA ALA A 348 5.90 9.86 11.12
C ALA A 348 5.34 9.28 9.81
N GLN A 349 5.37 10.05 8.72
CA GLN A 349 4.88 9.65 7.41
C GLN A 349 5.90 9.97 6.33
N ILE A 350 6.38 8.95 5.63
CA ILE A 350 7.16 9.11 4.41
C ILE A 350 6.25 9.27 3.19
N THR A 351 6.75 9.92 2.15
CA THR A 351 5.97 10.22 0.94
C THR A 351 6.71 9.83 -0.34
N LYS A 352 5.97 9.59 -1.42
CA LYS A 352 6.55 9.45 -2.77
C LYS A 352 7.33 10.70 -3.20
N THR A 353 7.00 11.87 -2.64
CA THR A 353 7.79 13.10 -2.88
C THR A 353 9.16 13.12 -2.18
N GLY A 354 9.50 12.07 -1.41
CA GLY A 354 10.80 11.99 -0.72
C GLY A 354 10.89 12.83 0.55
N HIS A 355 9.76 13.22 1.14
CA HIS A 355 9.70 13.96 2.41
C HIS A 355 9.30 13.04 3.55
N VAL A 356 9.74 13.42 4.77
CA VAL A 356 9.21 12.88 6.04
C VAL A 356 8.37 13.96 6.68
N TRP A 357 7.10 13.65 6.90
CA TRP A 357 6.23 14.48 7.74
C TRP A 357 6.20 13.91 9.15
N LEU A 358 6.19 14.79 10.14
CA LEU A 358 6.07 14.44 11.56
C LEU A 358 4.97 15.26 12.19
N PHE A 359 3.96 14.57 12.73
CA PHE A 359 2.78 15.18 13.32
C PHE A 359 2.68 14.83 14.80
N GLU A 360 2.27 15.77 15.65
CA GLU A 360 1.83 15.47 17.02
C GLU A 360 0.65 14.49 16.95
N ARG A 361 0.70 13.42 17.76
CA ARG A 361 -0.16 12.25 17.59
C ARG A 361 -1.65 12.53 17.80
N GLU A 362 -2.00 13.37 18.78
CA GLU A 362 -3.39 13.59 19.17
C GLU A 362 -4.09 14.68 18.35
N LYS A 363 -3.33 15.68 17.87
CA LYS A 363 -3.89 16.87 17.21
C LYS A 363 -3.52 17.00 15.73
N GLY A 364 -2.57 16.21 15.26
CA GLY A 364 -2.10 16.27 13.86
C GLY A 364 -1.33 17.55 13.52
N ALA A 365 -0.87 18.30 14.49
CA ALA A 365 -0.07 19.49 14.25
C ALA A 365 1.32 19.09 13.71
N PRO A 366 1.80 19.70 12.58
CA PRO A 366 3.16 19.46 12.11
C PRO A 366 4.18 19.86 13.17
N MET A 367 5.16 18.98 13.42
CA MET A 367 6.19 19.20 14.44
C MET A 367 7.44 19.91 13.91
N PHE A 368 7.54 20.13 12.61
CA PHE A 368 8.51 21.01 11.96
C PHE A 368 7.78 22.11 11.21
N PRO A 369 8.40 23.27 10.97
CA PRO A 369 7.79 24.35 10.22
C PRO A 369 7.40 23.90 8.80
N VAL A 370 6.30 24.42 8.31
CA VAL A 370 5.75 24.14 6.98
C VAL A 370 5.75 25.40 6.16
N GLU A 371 6.24 25.31 4.92
CA GLU A 371 6.20 26.37 3.93
C GLU A 371 5.13 26.07 2.89
N GLU A 372 4.32 27.07 2.56
CA GLU A 372 3.37 27.00 1.45
C GLU A 372 3.97 27.68 0.22
N ARG A 373 4.12 26.94 -0.88
CA ARG A 373 4.73 27.39 -2.13
C ARG A 373 3.69 27.48 -3.23
N ARG A 374 3.77 28.53 -4.06
CA ARG A 374 2.93 28.66 -5.24
C ARG A 374 3.32 27.62 -6.29
N MET A 375 2.30 27.09 -7.01
CA MET A 375 2.45 26.09 -8.05
C MET A 375 1.98 26.61 -9.40
N PRO A 376 2.50 26.06 -10.53
CA PRO A 376 1.98 26.35 -11.88
C PRO A 376 0.50 25.90 -11.97
N THR A 377 -0.32 26.76 -12.59
CA THR A 377 -1.75 26.48 -12.79
C THR A 377 -2.14 26.31 -14.27
N VAL A 378 -1.15 26.33 -15.17
CA VAL A 378 -1.40 26.05 -16.60
C VAL A 378 -1.62 24.55 -16.77
N ALA A 379 -2.73 24.19 -17.37
CA ALA A 379 -3.14 22.79 -17.53
C ALA A 379 -4.00 22.60 -18.81
N LEU A 380 -4.33 21.34 -19.09
CA LEU A 380 -5.27 20.96 -20.14
C LEU A 380 -6.68 21.46 -19.78
N ASP A 381 -7.53 21.62 -20.80
CA ASP A 381 -8.91 22.07 -20.61
C ASP A 381 -9.69 21.12 -19.67
N GLY A 382 -10.43 21.70 -18.75
CA GLY A 382 -11.16 21.01 -17.68
C GLY A 382 -10.32 20.72 -16.44
N GLU A 383 -8.99 20.79 -16.52
CA GLU A 383 -8.09 20.58 -15.38
C GLU A 383 -7.91 21.86 -14.56
N GLN A 384 -7.85 21.71 -13.23
CA GLN A 384 -7.66 22.82 -12.30
C GLN A 384 -6.63 22.47 -11.22
N PRO A 385 -5.33 22.56 -11.51
CA PRO A 385 -4.28 22.28 -10.54
C PRO A 385 -4.38 23.19 -9.31
N ALA A 386 -4.03 22.67 -8.15
CA ALA A 386 -3.93 23.47 -6.94
C ALA A 386 -2.88 24.59 -7.12
N SER A 387 -3.23 25.83 -6.76
CA SER A 387 -2.36 26.99 -6.90
C SER A 387 -1.21 27.05 -5.89
N SER A 388 -1.22 26.20 -4.86
CA SER A 388 -0.17 26.09 -3.85
C SER A 388 -0.09 24.69 -3.29
N GLN A 389 1.11 24.34 -2.80
CA GLN A 389 1.39 23.09 -2.09
C GLN A 389 2.17 23.37 -0.80
N ARG A 390 2.08 22.47 0.17
CA ARG A 390 2.75 22.55 1.45
C ARG A 390 3.97 21.64 1.50
N PHE A 391 5.06 22.12 2.09
CA PHE A 391 6.29 21.36 2.25
C PHE A 391 6.83 21.51 3.67
N PRO A 392 7.27 20.41 4.31
CA PRO A 392 7.98 20.52 5.58
C PRO A 392 9.35 21.12 5.27
N THR A 393 9.84 22.04 6.11
CA THR A 393 11.19 22.62 5.97
C THR A 393 12.25 21.70 6.54
N LEU A 394 11.87 20.82 7.46
CA LEU A 394 12.66 19.74 8.04
C LEU A 394 11.78 18.51 8.28
N PRO A 395 12.34 17.28 8.22
CA PRO A 395 13.66 16.97 7.66
C PRO A 395 13.79 17.43 6.20
N LEU A 396 15.02 17.66 5.75
CA LEU A 396 15.27 17.85 4.32
C LEU A 396 14.80 16.61 3.54
N PRO A 397 14.35 16.76 2.28
CA PRO A 397 13.96 15.62 1.46
C PRO A 397 15.08 14.58 1.38
N PHE A 398 14.71 13.31 1.50
CA PHE A 398 15.64 12.18 1.38
C PHE A 398 15.79 11.70 -0.07
N ALA A 399 15.07 12.31 -1.01
CA ALA A 399 15.19 12.10 -2.45
C ALA A 399 15.39 13.45 -3.16
N ARG A 400 16.09 13.44 -4.29
CA ARG A 400 16.25 14.63 -5.14
C ARG A 400 14.88 15.13 -5.61
N GLN A 401 14.70 16.46 -5.65
CA GLN A 401 13.40 17.08 -5.90
C GLN A 401 13.22 17.63 -7.30
N GLN A 402 14.31 17.81 -8.04
CA GLN A 402 14.30 18.38 -9.37
C GLN A 402 15.33 17.69 -10.25
N LEU A 403 14.97 17.42 -11.50
CA LEU A 403 15.88 16.96 -12.53
C LEU A 403 16.27 18.15 -13.41
N THR A 404 17.58 18.40 -13.48
CA THR A 404 18.17 19.43 -14.36
C THR A 404 19.00 18.77 -15.46
N ARG A 405 19.37 19.54 -16.48
CA ARG A 405 20.22 19.06 -17.57
C ARG A 405 21.58 18.54 -17.05
N ASP A 406 22.13 19.15 -16.00
CA ASP A 406 23.43 18.76 -15.42
C ASP A 406 23.35 17.41 -14.68
N GLU A 407 22.17 16.93 -14.35
CA GLU A 407 21.95 15.63 -13.70
C GLU A 407 21.72 14.47 -14.69
N LEU A 408 21.75 14.74 -16.00
CA LEU A 408 21.66 13.68 -17.01
C LEU A 408 22.89 12.78 -16.94
N THR A 409 22.71 11.50 -17.28
CA THR A 409 23.77 10.49 -17.27
C THR A 409 25.00 10.95 -18.05
N GLN A 410 26.18 10.66 -17.51
CA GLN A 410 27.49 10.90 -18.15
C GLN A 410 28.23 9.57 -18.38
N ARG A 411 27.51 8.45 -18.37
CA ARG A 411 28.10 7.10 -18.40
C ARG A 411 28.89 6.86 -19.68
N THR A 412 28.30 7.22 -20.81
CA THR A 412 28.99 7.29 -22.12
C THR A 412 28.50 8.51 -22.90
N PRO A 413 29.24 9.01 -23.91
CA PRO A 413 28.77 10.11 -24.77
C PRO A 413 27.42 9.79 -25.43
N GLU A 414 27.22 8.55 -25.89
CA GLU A 414 26.00 8.09 -26.55
C GLU A 414 24.83 8.04 -25.57
N ALA A 415 25.04 7.54 -24.33
CA ALA A 415 24.04 7.53 -23.27
C ALA A 415 23.62 8.96 -22.91
N HIS A 416 24.59 9.88 -22.80
CA HIS A 416 24.30 11.28 -22.54
C HIS A 416 23.50 11.92 -23.68
N ALA A 417 23.87 11.69 -24.93
CA ALA A 417 23.19 12.26 -26.08
C ALA A 417 21.76 11.76 -26.18
N ALA A 418 21.52 10.45 -25.92
CA ALA A 418 20.18 9.86 -25.88
C ALA A 418 19.33 10.47 -24.75
N ALA A 419 19.90 10.56 -23.55
CA ALA A 419 19.22 11.14 -22.40
C ALA A 419 18.89 12.62 -22.60
N LEU A 420 19.82 13.39 -23.19
CA LEU A 420 19.63 14.80 -23.51
C LEU A 420 18.49 15.00 -24.51
N LYS A 421 18.45 14.21 -25.57
CA LYS A 421 17.36 14.25 -26.56
C LYS A 421 16.01 14.02 -25.91
N THR A 422 15.88 12.99 -25.08
CA THR A 422 14.65 12.69 -24.35
C THR A 422 14.30 13.80 -23.36
N PHE A 423 15.29 14.32 -22.63
CA PHE A 423 15.05 15.41 -21.68
C PHE A 423 14.51 16.67 -22.39
N GLU A 424 15.04 17.03 -23.56
CA GLU A 424 14.58 18.18 -24.35
C GLU A 424 13.16 17.99 -24.89
N GLU A 425 12.78 16.76 -25.27
CA GLU A 425 11.44 16.43 -25.72
C GLU A 425 10.41 16.55 -24.56
N TYR A 426 10.79 16.19 -23.33
CA TYR A 426 9.92 16.14 -22.16
C TYR A 426 10.07 17.37 -21.24
N ASN A 427 11.18 18.04 -21.28
CA ASN A 427 11.64 19.24 -20.57
C ASN A 427 10.61 19.87 -19.60
N PRO A 428 10.55 19.46 -18.32
CA PRO A 428 9.66 20.06 -17.34
C PRO A 428 10.21 21.43 -16.93
N THR A 429 9.33 22.41 -16.83
CA THR A 429 9.70 23.73 -16.30
C THR A 429 9.59 23.81 -14.79
N HIS A 430 8.82 22.90 -14.19
CA HIS A 430 8.60 22.82 -12.75
C HIS A 430 8.22 21.38 -12.34
N PRO A 431 8.68 20.87 -11.18
CA PRO A 431 8.34 19.51 -10.71
C PRO A 431 6.84 19.23 -10.51
N TYR A 432 6.05 20.28 -10.35
CA TYR A 432 4.58 20.26 -10.22
C TYR A 432 3.88 20.93 -11.42
N GLU A 433 4.49 20.90 -12.59
CA GLU A 433 3.81 21.27 -13.85
C GLU A 433 2.77 20.17 -14.17
N ALA A 434 1.52 20.57 -14.46
CA ALA A 434 0.49 19.60 -14.81
C ALA A 434 0.84 18.87 -16.11
N PRO A 435 0.61 17.55 -16.20
CA PRO A 435 0.84 16.79 -17.43
C PRO A 435 0.04 17.38 -18.61
N ASN A 436 0.65 17.38 -19.80
CA ASN A 436 0.04 17.97 -20.99
C ASN A 436 0.24 17.08 -22.24
N VAL A 437 -0.37 17.48 -23.38
CA VAL A 437 -0.33 16.73 -24.65
C VAL A 437 0.68 17.27 -25.66
N SER A 438 1.16 18.51 -25.50
CA SER A 438 2.08 19.14 -26.46
C SER A 438 3.50 18.59 -26.34
N LYS A 439 3.93 18.29 -25.13
CA LYS A 439 5.20 17.63 -24.80
C LYS A 439 4.94 16.53 -23.77
N GLY A 440 5.93 15.67 -23.54
CA GLY A 440 5.87 14.75 -22.39
C GLY A 440 6.11 15.49 -21.07
N THR A 441 5.98 14.76 -19.97
CA THR A 441 6.25 15.24 -18.62
C THR A 441 7.29 14.32 -17.97
N ILE A 442 8.32 14.89 -17.34
CA ILE A 442 9.22 14.15 -16.46
C ILE A 442 8.70 14.29 -15.04
N ILE A 443 8.42 13.17 -14.41
CA ILE A 443 8.06 13.09 -12.98
C ILE A 443 9.32 12.71 -12.21
N PHE A 444 9.73 13.54 -11.23
CA PHE A 444 10.92 13.30 -10.41
C PHE A 444 10.74 13.84 -8.98
N PRO A 445 10.93 13.02 -7.91
CA PRO A 445 11.07 11.56 -7.99
C PRO A 445 9.93 10.94 -8.80
N GLY A 446 10.15 9.77 -9.39
CA GLY A 446 9.21 9.15 -10.32
C GLY A 446 7.94 8.61 -9.70
N VAL A 447 7.15 7.88 -10.47
CA VAL A 447 5.87 7.29 -10.06
C VAL A 447 6.03 6.25 -8.94
N ASP A 448 7.12 5.48 -8.94
CA ASP A 448 7.45 4.62 -7.79
C ASP A 448 7.77 5.45 -6.52
N GLY A 449 8.12 6.75 -6.70
CA GLY A 449 8.35 7.67 -5.60
C GLY A 449 9.74 7.61 -4.97
N GLY A 450 10.06 8.60 -4.15
CA GLY A 450 11.24 8.60 -3.28
C GLY A 450 11.09 7.56 -2.17
N GLY A 451 9.99 7.60 -1.41
CA GLY A 451 9.63 6.56 -0.45
C GLY A 451 8.68 5.51 -1.06
N GLU A 452 8.76 4.29 -0.56
CA GLU A 452 8.02 3.14 -1.05
C GLU A 452 7.29 2.36 0.04
N TRP A 453 6.44 1.42 -0.36
CA TRP A 453 5.53 0.66 0.48
C TRP A 453 6.20 -0.20 1.55
N GLY A 454 7.48 -0.53 1.40
CA GLY A 454 8.24 -1.22 2.44
C GLY A 454 8.32 -0.44 3.73
N GLY A 455 8.13 0.86 3.66
CA GLY A 455 8.13 1.76 4.81
C GLY A 455 9.51 1.96 5.43
N PRO A 456 9.63 2.94 6.33
CA PRO A 456 10.86 3.18 7.07
C PRO A 456 11.00 2.22 8.26
N ALA A 457 12.21 2.14 8.85
CA ALA A 457 12.42 1.56 10.17
C ALA A 457 12.79 2.68 11.15
N PHE A 458 12.42 2.55 12.44
CA PHE A 458 12.70 3.56 13.46
C PHE A 458 13.35 2.94 14.70
N ASP A 459 14.44 3.53 15.14
CA ASP A 459 15.11 3.17 16.37
C ASP A 459 14.69 4.10 17.53
N PRO A 460 13.85 3.64 18.46
CA PRO A 460 13.40 4.46 19.57
C PRO A 460 14.52 4.87 20.52
N GLY A 461 15.63 4.14 20.55
CA GLY A 461 16.78 4.47 21.42
C GLY A 461 17.59 5.66 20.94
N THR A 462 17.62 5.91 19.62
CA THR A 462 18.40 7.00 19.02
C THR A 462 17.54 8.10 18.39
N GLY A 463 16.28 7.81 18.09
CA GLY A 463 15.40 8.71 17.33
C GLY A 463 15.69 8.72 15.83
N LEU A 464 16.50 7.76 15.33
CA LEU A 464 16.83 7.66 13.91
C LEU A 464 15.75 6.88 13.14
N LEU A 465 15.30 7.47 12.06
CA LEU A 465 14.45 6.85 11.04
C LEU A 465 15.32 6.45 9.85
N TYR A 466 15.19 5.20 9.41
CA TYR A 466 15.92 4.64 8.28
C TYR A 466 14.97 4.44 7.12
N VAL A 467 15.30 4.99 5.95
CA VAL A 467 14.48 4.90 4.74
C VAL A 467 15.33 4.70 3.51
N ASN A 468 14.99 3.70 2.70
CA ASN A 468 15.53 3.55 1.35
C ASN A 468 14.72 4.43 0.39
N SER A 469 15.41 4.98 -0.61
CA SER A 469 14.83 5.92 -1.56
C SER A 469 15.12 5.53 -2.99
N ASN A 470 14.14 5.71 -3.86
CA ASN A 470 14.30 5.66 -5.29
C ASN A 470 14.65 7.06 -5.82
N GLU A 471 15.69 7.11 -6.64
CA GLU A 471 16.19 8.30 -7.31
C GLU A 471 15.95 8.19 -8.84
N MET A 472 14.79 7.63 -9.22
CA MET A 472 14.46 7.35 -10.62
C MET A 472 13.55 8.43 -11.18
N ALA A 473 13.87 8.94 -12.37
CA ALA A 473 12.96 9.79 -13.12
C ALA A 473 12.03 8.94 -14.00
N TRP A 474 10.81 9.38 -14.18
CA TRP A 474 9.82 8.74 -15.04
C TRP A 474 9.32 9.67 -16.14
N LEU A 475 9.04 9.11 -17.28
CA LEU A 475 8.44 9.77 -18.42
C LEU A 475 6.94 9.48 -18.47
N LEU A 476 6.14 10.52 -18.65
CA LEU A 476 4.71 10.44 -18.81
C LEU A 476 4.30 11.19 -20.07
N LYS A 477 3.42 10.62 -20.88
CA LYS A 477 2.79 11.31 -22.02
C LYS A 477 1.30 11.13 -22.02
N LEU A 478 0.59 12.25 -22.04
CA LEU A 478 -0.85 12.27 -22.28
C LEU A 478 -1.14 12.47 -23.76
N VAL A 479 -2.26 11.91 -24.21
CA VAL A 479 -2.80 12.11 -25.55
C VAL A 479 -4.31 12.32 -25.47
N PRO A 480 -4.93 13.02 -26.44
CA PRO A 480 -6.38 13.00 -26.58
C PRO A 480 -6.87 11.55 -26.70
N ARG A 481 -8.03 11.26 -26.13
CA ARG A 481 -8.64 9.95 -26.28
C ARG A 481 -8.91 9.66 -27.75
N ASN A 482 -8.51 8.50 -28.21
CA ASN A 482 -8.79 8.03 -29.55
C ASN A 482 -10.14 7.28 -29.55
N ASP A 483 -11.15 7.87 -30.14
CA ASP A 483 -12.50 7.29 -30.21
C ASP A 483 -12.76 6.45 -31.48
N LYS A 484 -11.69 6.08 -32.22
CA LYS A 484 -11.81 5.25 -33.45
C LYS A 484 -12.16 3.79 -33.16
N SER A 485 -11.93 3.30 -31.95
CA SER A 485 -12.37 1.98 -31.50
C SER A 485 -12.57 1.97 -29.98
N LEU A 486 -13.42 1.08 -29.49
CA LEU A 486 -13.65 0.91 -28.06
C LEU A 486 -12.37 0.52 -27.32
N TYR A 487 -11.53 -0.33 -27.90
CA TYR A 487 -10.23 -0.68 -27.33
C TYR A 487 -9.32 0.56 -27.19
N ALA A 488 -9.19 1.35 -28.24
CA ALA A 488 -8.36 2.55 -28.24
C ALA A 488 -8.85 3.59 -27.23
N ALA A 489 -10.17 3.70 -27.06
CA ALA A 489 -10.77 4.63 -26.13
C ALA A 489 -10.66 4.23 -24.66
N THR A 490 -10.57 2.92 -24.35
CA THR A 490 -10.72 2.42 -22.98
C THR A 490 -9.56 1.60 -22.46
N CYS A 491 -8.91 0.81 -23.31
CA CYS A 491 -7.92 -0.19 -22.90
C CYS A 491 -6.48 0.23 -23.21
N ALA A 492 -6.30 0.99 -24.30
CA ALA A 492 -4.98 1.32 -24.81
C ALA A 492 -4.13 2.16 -23.86
N GLY A 493 -4.76 2.95 -22.97
CA GLY A 493 -4.05 3.76 -21.96
C GLY A 493 -3.17 2.93 -21.02
N CYS A 494 -3.58 1.69 -20.72
CA CYS A 494 -2.82 0.77 -19.88
C CYS A 494 -2.08 -0.29 -20.69
N HIS A 495 -2.73 -0.81 -21.75
CA HIS A 495 -2.25 -1.99 -22.47
C HIS A 495 -1.54 -1.64 -23.78
N GLY A 496 -1.37 -0.35 -24.09
CA GLY A 496 -0.74 0.13 -25.31
C GLY A 496 -1.66 0.08 -26.54
N ASP A 497 -1.45 0.98 -27.51
CA ASP A 497 -2.30 1.08 -28.71
C ASP A 497 -2.30 -0.21 -29.55
N ASN A 498 -1.19 -0.95 -29.55
CA ASN A 498 -1.01 -2.22 -30.24
C ASN A 498 -1.07 -3.43 -29.30
N ARG A 499 -1.66 -3.29 -28.11
CA ARG A 499 -1.78 -4.35 -27.09
C ARG A 499 -0.45 -4.84 -26.51
N GLN A 500 0.65 -4.13 -26.74
CA GLN A 500 2.01 -4.53 -26.32
C GLN A 500 2.24 -4.49 -24.80
N GLY A 501 1.34 -3.83 -24.06
CA GLY A 501 1.51 -3.57 -22.62
C GLY A 501 2.38 -2.37 -22.32
N GLY A 502 2.64 -2.15 -21.05
CA GLY A 502 3.46 -1.07 -20.50
C GLY A 502 3.38 -1.05 -18.98
N ALA A 503 3.84 0.01 -18.34
CA ALA A 503 3.78 0.15 -16.88
C ALA A 503 2.34 0.16 -16.34
N GLY A 504 1.35 0.64 -17.15
CA GLY A 504 -0.07 0.65 -16.79
C GLY A 504 -0.75 -0.72 -16.81
N GLY A 505 -0.27 -1.65 -17.63
CA GLY A 505 -0.90 -2.97 -17.78
C GLY A 505 -0.08 -3.96 -18.58
N PRO A 506 -0.35 -5.26 -18.42
CA PRO A 506 0.38 -6.30 -19.15
C PRO A 506 0.08 -6.29 -20.65
N SER A 507 0.97 -6.92 -21.44
CA SER A 507 0.72 -7.19 -22.85
C SER A 507 -0.52 -8.07 -23.03
N LEU A 508 -1.38 -7.68 -23.96
CA LEU A 508 -2.56 -8.42 -24.43
C LEU A 508 -2.34 -9.03 -25.81
N VAL A 509 -1.13 -8.92 -26.37
CA VAL A 509 -0.75 -9.67 -27.57
C VAL A 509 -0.89 -11.16 -27.25
N ASP A 510 -1.54 -11.92 -28.14
CA ASP A 510 -1.80 -13.35 -27.99
C ASP A 510 -2.55 -13.76 -26.72
N ILE A 511 -3.40 -12.88 -26.19
CA ILE A 511 -4.20 -13.17 -24.98
C ILE A 511 -5.09 -14.42 -25.21
N GLY A 512 -5.55 -14.64 -26.42
CA GLY A 512 -6.34 -15.82 -26.79
C GLY A 512 -5.61 -17.16 -26.64
N GLN A 513 -4.27 -17.18 -26.59
CA GLN A 513 -3.50 -18.37 -26.27
C GLN A 513 -3.42 -18.64 -24.75
N ARG A 514 -3.73 -17.65 -23.93
CA ARG A 514 -3.59 -17.70 -22.47
C ARG A 514 -4.93 -17.69 -21.73
N ARG A 515 -6.00 -17.27 -22.39
CA ARG A 515 -7.34 -17.10 -21.80
C ARG A 515 -8.42 -17.44 -22.82
N THR A 516 -9.56 -17.95 -22.35
CA THR A 516 -10.77 -18.07 -23.16
C THR A 516 -11.48 -16.73 -23.32
N ALA A 517 -12.36 -16.60 -24.30
CA ALA A 517 -13.17 -15.39 -24.50
C ALA A 517 -14.00 -15.05 -23.25
N ASP A 518 -14.60 -16.04 -22.58
CA ASP A 518 -15.39 -15.84 -21.36
C ASP A 518 -14.52 -15.34 -20.20
N GLN A 519 -13.30 -15.85 -20.04
CA GLN A 519 -12.36 -15.36 -19.04
C GLN A 519 -11.95 -13.90 -19.29
N VAL A 520 -11.73 -13.53 -20.57
CA VAL A 520 -11.43 -12.14 -20.96
C VAL A 520 -12.64 -11.25 -20.71
N MET A 521 -13.84 -11.68 -21.11
CA MET A 521 -15.09 -10.96 -20.87
C MET A 521 -15.33 -10.72 -19.37
N THR A 522 -15.16 -11.75 -18.54
CA THR A 522 -15.32 -11.66 -17.09
C THR A 522 -14.31 -10.65 -16.51
N MET A 523 -13.06 -10.69 -16.99
CA MET A 523 -12.03 -9.75 -16.52
C MET A 523 -12.31 -8.29 -16.92
N ILE A 524 -12.85 -8.06 -18.12
CA ILE A 524 -13.30 -6.73 -18.55
C ILE A 524 -14.45 -6.27 -17.64
N LYS A 525 -15.42 -7.14 -17.42
CA LYS A 525 -16.62 -6.81 -16.64
C LYS A 525 -16.32 -6.52 -15.17
N GLU A 526 -15.52 -7.37 -14.53
CA GLU A 526 -15.31 -7.37 -13.06
C GLU A 526 -14.00 -6.70 -12.64
N GLY A 527 -13.10 -6.42 -13.58
CA GLY A 527 -11.77 -5.93 -13.28
C GLY A 527 -10.86 -6.98 -12.64
N SER A 528 -9.61 -6.63 -12.39
CA SER A 528 -8.65 -7.47 -11.69
C SER A 528 -7.44 -6.67 -11.19
N GLY A 529 -7.22 -6.65 -9.89
CA GLY A 529 -6.14 -5.86 -9.29
C GLY A 529 -6.31 -4.36 -9.61
N ARG A 530 -5.33 -3.76 -10.29
CA ARG A 530 -5.40 -2.36 -10.77
C ARG A 530 -6.26 -2.16 -12.02
N MET A 531 -6.71 -3.24 -12.68
CA MET A 531 -7.61 -3.12 -13.83
C MET A 531 -9.03 -2.79 -13.36
N PRO A 532 -9.64 -1.69 -13.83
CA PRO A 532 -11.00 -1.33 -13.50
C PRO A 532 -12.02 -2.38 -13.90
N ALA A 533 -13.17 -2.38 -13.24
CA ALA A 533 -14.36 -3.11 -13.67
C ALA A 533 -15.15 -2.25 -14.66
N PHE A 534 -15.23 -2.65 -15.91
CA PHE A 534 -15.91 -1.89 -16.96
C PHE A 534 -17.41 -2.23 -17.08
N GLY A 535 -17.93 -3.14 -16.25
CA GLY A 535 -19.34 -3.53 -16.27
C GLY A 535 -20.34 -2.38 -16.04
N ALA A 536 -19.93 -1.32 -15.33
CA ALA A 536 -20.72 -0.10 -15.15
C ALA A 536 -20.54 0.92 -16.28
N ALA A 537 -19.40 0.89 -16.96
CA ALA A 537 -19.01 1.87 -17.97
C ALA A 537 -19.37 1.45 -19.39
N MET A 538 -19.66 0.15 -19.62
CA MET A 538 -19.92 -0.44 -20.93
C MET A 538 -21.08 -1.42 -20.88
N ASP A 539 -21.89 -1.40 -21.94
CA ASP A 539 -22.87 -2.46 -22.14
C ASP A 539 -22.23 -3.79 -22.62
N ALA A 540 -23.05 -4.84 -22.65
CA ALA A 540 -22.59 -6.18 -23.03
C ALA A 540 -22.08 -6.23 -24.49
N SER A 541 -22.61 -5.43 -25.39
CA SER A 541 -22.20 -5.37 -26.80
C SER A 541 -20.80 -4.76 -26.92
N ALA A 542 -20.53 -3.67 -26.21
CA ALA A 542 -19.21 -3.02 -26.19
C ALA A 542 -18.15 -3.94 -25.59
N MET A 543 -18.46 -4.63 -24.50
CA MET A 543 -17.53 -5.61 -23.90
C MET A 543 -17.25 -6.80 -24.83
N LYS A 544 -18.28 -7.27 -25.54
CA LYS A 544 -18.14 -8.34 -26.54
C LYS A 544 -17.23 -7.92 -27.69
N GLU A 545 -17.41 -6.72 -28.21
CA GLU A 545 -16.58 -6.16 -29.30
C GLU A 545 -15.10 -6.08 -28.88
N ILE A 546 -14.81 -5.57 -27.68
CA ILE A 546 -13.46 -5.52 -27.16
C ILE A 546 -12.89 -6.92 -26.99
N THR A 547 -13.69 -7.87 -26.47
CA THR A 547 -13.26 -9.27 -26.31
C THR A 547 -12.90 -9.89 -27.67
N GLU A 548 -13.75 -9.72 -28.68
CA GLU A 548 -13.49 -10.21 -30.04
C GLU A 548 -12.21 -9.61 -30.64
N TYR A 549 -12.01 -8.30 -30.47
CA TYR A 549 -10.77 -7.64 -30.88
C TYR A 549 -9.54 -8.22 -30.18
N LEU A 550 -9.63 -8.46 -28.87
CA LEU A 550 -8.51 -9.02 -28.10
C LEU A 550 -8.19 -10.44 -28.52
N MET A 551 -9.20 -11.25 -28.83
CA MET A 551 -9.04 -12.65 -29.24
C MET A 551 -8.55 -12.81 -30.70
N THR A 552 -8.97 -11.92 -31.62
CA THR A 552 -8.74 -12.07 -33.06
C THR A 552 -7.76 -11.06 -33.65
N GLY A 553 -7.52 -9.94 -32.95
CA GLY A 553 -6.74 -8.79 -33.46
C GLY A 553 -7.49 -7.94 -34.50
N LYS A 554 -8.74 -8.26 -34.84
CA LYS A 554 -9.52 -7.55 -35.85
C LYS A 554 -10.52 -6.60 -35.21
N VAL A 555 -10.55 -5.32 -35.67
CA VAL A 555 -11.61 -4.37 -35.33
C VAL A 555 -12.86 -4.77 -36.08
N THR A 556 -13.93 -5.09 -35.35
CA THR A 556 -15.18 -5.60 -35.94
C THR A 556 -16.25 -4.50 -36.08
N SER A 557 -16.10 -3.38 -35.37
CA SER A 557 -17.03 -2.26 -35.38
C SER A 557 -16.31 -0.93 -35.19
N THR A 558 -16.88 0.14 -35.71
CA THR A 558 -16.54 1.53 -35.44
C THR A 558 -17.64 2.20 -34.60
N ALA A 559 -18.31 1.44 -33.71
CA ALA A 559 -19.34 1.97 -32.84
C ALA A 559 -18.82 3.19 -32.07
N ALA A 560 -19.65 4.21 -31.97
CA ALA A 560 -19.32 5.41 -31.22
C ALA A 560 -19.03 5.03 -29.74
N VAL A 561 -17.95 5.56 -29.21
CA VAL A 561 -17.61 5.38 -27.78
C VAL A 561 -18.78 5.91 -26.94
N GLN A 562 -19.25 5.08 -26.02
CA GLN A 562 -20.37 5.41 -25.15
C GLN A 562 -20.02 6.64 -24.30
N LYS A 563 -20.90 7.63 -24.25
CA LYS A 563 -20.76 8.76 -23.34
C LYS A 563 -20.95 8.27 -21.92
N SER A 564 -19.86 8.23 -21.17
CA SER A 564 -19.84 7.79 -19.78
C SER A 564 -19.07 8.81 -18.95
N PRO A 565 -19.45 9.08 -17.69
CA PRO A 565 -18.72 9.97 -16.80
C PRO A 565 -17.31 9.43 -16.47
N TYR A 566 -17.05 8.16 -16.77
CA TYR A 566 -15.73 7.53 -16.59
C TYR A 566 -14.77 7.75 -17.77
N PHE A 567 -15.25 8.29 -18.91
CA PHE A 567 -14.42 8.48 -20.11
C PHE A 567 -13.96 9.94 -20.19
N LEU A 568 -12.73 10.17 -19.72
CA LEU A 568 -12.10 11.48 -19.74
C LEU A 568 -11.59 11.84 -21.15
N LYS A 569 -11.43 13.14 -21.42
CA LYS A 569 -10.98 13.67 -22.72
C LYS A 569 -9.53 13.27 -23.06
N TYR A 570 -8.69 13.15 -22.04
CA TYR A 570 -7.29 12.78 -22.19
C TYR A 570 -7.02 11.48 -21.46
N ARG A 571 -6.02 10.73 -21.94
CA ARG A 571 -5.53 9.50 -21.35
C ARG A 571 -4.01 9.41 -21.41
N THR A 572 -3.42 8.59 -20.59
CA THR A 572 -2.02 8.23 -20.70
C THR A 572 -1.78 7.45 -21.99
N ALA A 573 -0.82 7.90 -22.80
CA ALA A 573 -0.28 7.13 -23.92
C ALA A 573 0.71 6.08 -23.41
N PHE A 574 1.64 6.53 -22.54
CA PHE A 574 2.53 5.66 -21.80
C PHE A 574 3.06 6.39 -20.56
N PHE A 575 3.57 5.62 -19.59
CA PHE A 575 4.45 6.08 -18.53
C PHE A 575 5.46 4.98 -18.23
N ASP A 576 6.72 5.34 -18.06
CA ASP A 576 7.81 4.39 -17.83
C ASP A 576 9.03 5.08 -17.23
N ILE A 577 9.99 4.32 -16.74
CA ILE A 577 11.25 4.84 -16.22
C ILE A 577 12.03 5.56 -17.33
N PHE A 578 12.63 6.69 -17.01
CA PHE A 578 13.54 7.41 -17.92
C PHE A 578 14.87 6.67 -18.03
N LEU A 579 15.03 5.90 -19.09
CA LEU A 579 16.22 5.11 -19.37
C LEU A 579 17.01 5.68 -20.55
N ASP A 580 18.31 5.43 -20.56
CA ASP A 580 19.15 5.63 -21.74
C ASP A 580 18.98 4.50 -22.78
N HIS A 581 19.70 4.56 -23.89
CA HIS A 581 19.58 3.60 -24.98
C HIS A 581 20.04 2.17 -24.63
N GLU A 582 20.80 2.00 -23.53
CA GLU A 582 21.24 0.70 -23.03
C GLU A 582 20.35 0.14 -21.90
N GLY A 583 19.30 0.88 -21.52
CA GLY A 583 18.36 0.49 -20.49
C GLY A 583 18.79 0.81 -19.05
N TYR A 584 19.77 1.68 -18.86
CA TYR A 584 20.11 2.23 -17.56
C TYR A 584 19.45 3.58 -17.34
N PRO A 585 19.30 4.05 -16.08
CA PRO A 585 18.67 5.34 -15.83
C PRO A 585 19.34 6.49 -16.58
N GLY A 586 18.54 7.31 -17.26
CA GLY A 586 18.99 8.45 -18.05
C GLY A 586 19.58 9.61 -17.24
N ILE A 587 19.72 9.43 -15.93
CA ILE A 587 20.24 10.42 -14.97
C ILE A 587 21.53 9.94 -14.31
N LYS A 588 22.28 10.86 -13.70
CA LYS A 588 23.46 10.52 -12.89
C LYS A 588 23.09 9.70 -11.66
N PRO A 589 23.92 8.73 -11.25
CA PRO A 589 23.74 8.05 -9.97
C PRO A 589 23.95 9.05 -8.79
N PRO A 590 23.53 8.71 -7.55
CA PRO A 590 22.96 7.43 -7.19
C PRO A 590 21.50 7.29 -7.69
N TRP A 591 21.12 6.07 -8.12
CA TRP A 591 19.77 5.73 -8.57
C TRP A 591 18.89 5.16 -7.46
N GLY A 592 19.48 4.94 -6.30
CA GLY A 592 18.84 4.58 -5.05
C GLY A 592 19.76 4.90 -3.89
N THR A 593 19.18 5.28 -2.76
CA THR A 593 19.91 5.61 -1.53
C THR A 593 19.30 4.94 -0.32
N LEU A 594 20.09 4.79 0.74
CA LEU A 594 19.64 4.41 2.07
C LEU A 594 20.04 5.53 3.03
N ASN A 595 19.07 6.03 3.78
CA ASN A 595 19.19 7.26 4.55
C ASN A 595 18.87 7.01 6.02
N ALA A 596 19.57 7.68 6.92
CA ALA A 596 19.23 7.79 8.33
C ALA A 596 18.93 9.25 8.68
N ILE A 597 17.77 9.49 9.25
CA ILE A 597 17.25 10.82 9.57
C ILE A 597 16.93 10.88 11.05
N ASP A 598 17.52 11.83 11.76
CA ASP A 598 17.20 12.08 13.17
C ASP A 598 15.88 12.85 13.27
N LEU A 599 14.83 12.18 13.72
CA LEU A 599 13.51 12.79 13.89
C LEU A 599 13.46 13.79 15.06
N ASN A 600 14.42 13.75 15.98
CA ASN A 600 14.49 14.73 17.06
C ASN A 600 14.92 16.11 16.54
N THR A 601 15.81 16.16 15.56
CA THR A 601 16.38 17.40 15.05
C THR A 601 15.98 17.72 13.61
N GLY A 602 15.51 16.75 12.85
CA GLY A 602 15.24 16.85 11.41
C GLY A 602 16.50 16.81 10.54
N LYS A 603 17.64 16.40 11.08
CA LYS A 603 18.91 16.33 10.32
C LYS A 603 19.14 14.94 9.74
N THR A 604 19.68 14.87 8.54
CA THR A 604 20.22 13.63 7.98
C THR A 604 21.51 13.25 8.73
N ALA A 605 21.52 12.07 9.35
CA ALA A 605 22.68 11.54 10.03
C ALA A 605 23.70 10.98 9.01
N TRP A 606 23.21 10.21 8.06
CA TRP A 606 23.99 9.70 6.94
C TRP A 606 23.09 9.33 5.76
N SER A 607 23.68 9.33 4.55
CA SER A 607 23.05 8.88 3.30
C SER A 607 24.11 8.17 2.46
N ILE A 608 23.78 6.99 1.93
CA ILE A 608 24.67 6.18 1.11
C ILE A 608 23.95 5.68 -0.14
N PRO A 609 24.66 5.46 -1.28
CA PRO A 609 24.10 4.72 -2.40
C PRO A 609 23.65 3.33 -1.97
N PHE A 610 22.49 2.87 -2.47
CA PHE A 610 21.91 1.59 -2.07
C PHE A 610 21.54 0.74 -3.28
N GLY A 611 22.16 -0.44 -3.35
CA GLY A 611 22.07 -1.35 -4.49
C GLY A 611 23.06 -1.04 -5.59
N GLU A 612 23.12 -1.92 -6.58
CA GLU A 612 23.98 -1.77 -7.75
C GLU A 612 23.42 -2.55 -8.96
N TYR A 613 23.86 -2.15 -10.15
CA TYR A 613 23.64 -2.94 -11.36
C TYR A 613 24.84 -3.89 -11.55
N PRO A 614 24.65 -5.23 -11.44
CA PRO A 614 25.78 -6.18 -11.49
C PRO A 614 26.65 -6.08 -12.76
N LYS A 615 26.04 -5.77 -13.91
CA LYS A 615 26.77 -5.59 -15.17
C LYS A 615 27.68 -4.36 -15.16
N LEU A 616 27.23 -3.27 -14.53
CA LEU A 616 28.05 -2.05 -14.39
C LEU A 616 29.14 -2.25 -13.34
N ALA A 617 28.82 -2.92 -12.24
CA ALA A 617 29.80 -3.26 -11.21
C ALA A 617 30.94 -4.12 -11.77
N ALA A 618 30.64 -5.09 -12.64
CA ALA A 618 31.65 -5.91 -13.35
C ALA A 618 32.56 -5.08 -14.29
N GLN A 619 32.11 -3.90 -14.71
CA GLN A 619 32.89 -2.95 -15.51
C GLN A 619 33.63 -1.91 -14.63
N GLY A 620 33.60 -2.04 -13.30
CA GLY A 620 34.20 -1.12 -12.37
C GLY A 620 33.35 0.13 -12.03
N ILE A 621 32.11 0.21 -12.53
CA ILE A 621 31.16 1.28 -12.21
C ILE A 621 30.32 0.83 -11.01
N THR A 622 30.80 1.17 -9.82
CA THR A 622 30.21 0.78 -8.52
C THR A 622 29.47 1.93 -7.84
N ASN A 623 28.76 1.64 -6.74
CA ASN A 623 28.01 2.64 -5.96
C ASN A 623 26.95 3.39 -6.77
N THR A 624 26.37 2.73 -7.77
CA THR A 624 25.35 3.33 -8.62
C THR A 624 24.02 3.52 -7.90
N GLY A 625 23.75 2.73 -6.86
CA GLY A 625 22.39 2.58 -6.38
C GLY A 625 21.51 1.85 -7.39
N THR A 626 20.30 1.49 -7.00
CA THR A 626 19.24 0.98 -7.88
C THR A 626 17.88 1.19 -7.23
N ASP A 627 16.82 1.03 -8.01
CA ASP A 627 15.47 1.01 -7.46
C ASP A 627 15.31 -0.07 -6.38
N SER A 628 14.53 0.28 -5.37
CA SER A 628 14.32 -0.52 -4.17
C SER A 628 12.88 -0.35 -3.63
N TYR A 629 12.29 -1.40 -3.07
CA TYR A 629 10.86 -1.41 -2.72
C TYR A 629 10.55 -1.87 -1.30
N GLY A 630 11.18 -2.94 -0.82
CA GLY A 630 11.01 -3.43 0.55
C GLY A 630 11.60 -2.48 1.60
N GLY A 631 11.24 -2.70 2.85
CA GLY A 631 11.75 -1.95 3.99
C GLY A 631 12.90 -2.65 4.71
N ALA A 632 13.51 -1.92 5.64
CA ALA A 632 14.50 -2.44 6.57
C ALA A 632 13.86 -2.96 7.85
N ILE A 633 14.63 -3.75 8.62
CA ILE A 633 14.45 -3.92 10.06
C ILE A 633 15.65 -3.37 10.81
N VAL A 634 15.41 -2.74 11.95
CA VAL A 634 16.47 -2.20 12.80
C VAL A 634 16.50 -2.92 14.16
N THR A 635 17.69 -3.24 14.64
CA THR A 635 17.87 -3.94 15.92
C THR A 635 18.36 -2.97 17.01
N GLN A 636 18.00 -3.25 18.24
CA GLN A 636 18.47 -2.48 19.40
C GLN A 636 20.00 -2.41 19.46
N ASN A 637 20.70 -3.49 19.12
CA ASN A 637 22.12 -3.66 19.30
C ASN A 637 23.00 -3.30 18.09
N GLY A 638 22.51 -2.51 17.15
CA GLY A 638 23.38 -1.82 16.17
C GLY A 638 23.27 -2.24 14.71
N LEU A 639 22.35 -3.15 14.34
CA LEU A 639 22.19 -3.59 12.96
C LEU A 639 20.99 -2.93 12.28
N LEU A 640 21.16 -2.64 10.99
CA LEU A 640 20.11 -2.34 10.03
C LEU A 640 20.18 -3.41 8.92
N LEU A 641 19.09 -4.18 8.73
CA LEU A 641 19.02 -5.32 7.83
C LEU A 641 18.02 -5.03 6.72
N ILE A 642 18.44 -5.11 5.47
CA ILE A 642 17.59 -4.78 4.31
C ILE A 642 18.04 -5.55 3.07
N ALA A 643 17.08 -6.01 2.26
CA ALA A 643 17.32 -6.48 0.90
C ALA A 643 16.83 -5.44 -0.11
N ALA A 644 15.54 -5.40 -0.41
CA ALA A 644 14.80 -4.38 -1.14
C ALA A 644 15.23 -4.08 -2.58
N THR A 645 16.50 -4.29 -2.96
CA THR A 645 17.07 -3.93 -4.25
C THR A 645 16.67 -4.89 -5.36
N THR A 646 16.40 -4.34 -6.58
CA THR A 646 15.77 -5.09 -7.67
C THR A 646 16.72 -5.97 -8.45
N TYR A 647 17.97 -5.52 -8.71
CA TYR A 647 18.83 -6.17 -9.71
C TYR A 647 20.00 -6.97 -9.13
N ASP A 648 20.50 -6.63 -7.95
CA ASP A 648 21.66 -7.29 -7.37
C ASP A 648 21.33 -8.51 -6.48
N ASN A 649 20.06 -8.70 -6.15
CA ASN A 649 19.56 -9.80 -5.34
C ASN A 649 20.28 -9.92 -3.98
N LYS A 650 20.80 -8.84 -3.42
CA LYS A 650 21.58 -8.89 -2.20
C LYS A 650 20.76 -8.61 -0.94
N PHE A 651 20.99 -9.39 0.10
CA PHE A 651 20.56 -9.09 1.46
C PHE A 651 21.75 -8.54 2.24
N ARG A 652 21.57 -7.42 2.92
CA ARG A 652 22.65 -6.66 3.55
C ARG A 652 22.38 -6.38 5.02
N ALA A 653 23.45 -6.33 5.81
CA ALA A 653 23.46 -5.80 7.17
C ALA A 653 24.42 -4.61 7.24
N PHE A 654 23.90 -3.48 7.72
CA PHE A 654 24.66 -2.25 7.93
C PHE A 654 24.79 -1.96 9.43
N ASP A 655 25.86 -1.27 9.79
CA ASP A 655 25.94 -0.56 11.06
C ASP A 655 24.94 0.58 11.05
N LYS A 656 23.96 0.56 11.97
CA LYS A 656 22.86 1.52 11.96
C LYS A 656 23.29 2.96 12.25
N ALA A 657 24.41 3.17 12.96
CA ALA A 657 24.91 4.49 13.33
C ALA A 657 25.65 5.19 12.19
N THR A 658 26.31 4.41 11.31
CA THR A 658 27.22 4.94 10.30
C THR A 658 26.85 4.63 8.85
N GLY A 659 25.91 3.70 8.61
CA GLY A 659 25.61 3.18 7.28
C GLY A 659 26.69 2.28 6.68
N LYS A 660 27.71 1.88 7.48
CA LYS A 660 28.77 0.99 7.01
C LYS A 660 28.26 -0.42 6.77
N LEU A 661 28.51 -0.97 5.57
CA LEU A 661 28.21 -2.36 5.25
C LEU A 661 29.05 -3.30 6.14
N LEU A 662 28.39 -4.20 6.84
CA LEU A 662 29.00 -5.21 7.73
C LEU A 662 28.98 -6.61 7.14
N TRP A 663 27.91 -6.95 6.40
CA TRP A 663 27.72 -8.26 5.80
C TRP A 663 26.74 -8.16 4.63
N GLU A 664 26.94 -8.99 3.62
CA GLU A 664 25.98 -9.20 2.53
C GLU A 664 26.00 -10.64 2.02
N THR A 665 24.90 -11.07 1.44
CA THR A 665 24.77 -12.36 0.74
C THR A 665 23.82 -12.21 -0.46
N VAL A 666 24.01 -13.10 -1.44
CA VAL A 666 23.13 -13.15 -2.63
C VAL A 666 21.93 -14.06 -2.34
N LEU A 667 20.74 -13.59 -2.67
CA LEU A 667 19.48 -14.32 -2.57
C LEU A 667 19.14 -15.01 -3.90
N PRO A 668 18.27 -16.05 -3.88
CA PRO A 668 17.83 -16.75 -5.10
C PRO A 668 17.12 -15.84 -6.12
N ALA A 669 16.44 -14.80 -5.64
CA ALA A 669 15.82 -13.73 -6.41
C ALA A 669 15.78 -12.46 -5.56
N ALA A 670 15.44 -11.30 -6.16
CA ALA A 670 15.37 -10.04 -5.44
C ALA A 670 14.44 -10.12 -4.22
N GLY A 671 14.92 -9.69 -3.07
CA GLY A 671 14.18 -9.64 -1.81
C GLY A 671 13.40 -8.34 -1.68
N ASN A 672 12.44 -8.08 -2.56
CA ASN A 672 11.62 -6.87 -2.55
C ASN A 672 10.64 -6.76 -1.37
N ALA A 673 10.69 -7.70 -0.43
CA ALA A 673 9.89 -7.72 0.79
C ALA A 673 10.65 -7.11 1.97
N THR A 674 9.93 -6.71 3.01
CA THR A 674 10.52 -6.38 4.31
C THR A 674 10.84 -7.69 5.04
N PRO A 675 12.04 -7.88 5.60
CA PRO A 675 12.38 -9.07 6.37
C PRO A 675 11.61 -9.13 7.70
N SER A 676 11.57 -10.31 8.32
CA SER A 676 11.09 -10.51 9.70
C SER A 676 12.18 -11.17 10.55
N THR A 677 12.19 -10.90 11.85
CA THR A 677 13.10 -11.56 12.78
C THR A 677 12.36 -12.06 14.01
N TYR A 678 12.75 -13.23 14.49
CA TYR A 678 12.07 -13.93 15.57
C TYR A 678 13.01 -14.89 16.30
N MET A 679 12.55 -15.42 17.43
CA MET A 679 13.28 -16.36 18.27
C MET A 679 12.50 -17.68 18.38
N VAL A 680 13.13 -18.79 18.10
CA VAL A 680 12.56 -20.13 18.32
C VAL A 680 13.64 -21.03 18.93
N ASN A 681 13.30 -21.78 19.99
CA ASN A 681 14.20 -22.70 20.70
C ASN A 681 15.52 -22.04 21.11
N GLY A 682 15.47 -20.77 21.54
CA GLY A 682 16.66 -20.02 21.97
C GLY A 682 17.58 -19.55 20.83
N LYS A 683 17.18 -19.71 19.57
CA LYS A 683 17.92 -19.29 18.38
C LYS A 683 17.19 -18.19 17.64
N GLN A 684 17.90 -17.10 17.31
CA GLN A 684 17.35 -15.99 16.51
C GLN A 684 17.44 -16.30 15.01
N TYR A 685 16.36 -16.04 14.30
CA TYR A 685 16.26 -16.16 12.85
C TYR A 685 15.92 -14.80 12.22
N ILE A 686 16.35 -14.62 10.97
CA ILE A 686 15.92 -13.55 10.09
C ILE A 686 15.40 -14.21 8.81
N VAL A 687 14.16 -13.96 8.43
CA VAL A 687 13.55 -14.54 7.22
C VAL A 687 13.17 -13.46 6.23
N ILE A 688 13.37 -13.77 4.94
CA ILE A 688 12.99 -12.88 3.83
C ILE A 688 12.33 -13.65 2.69
N ALA A 689 11.33 -13.02 2.05
CA ALA A 689 10.71 -13.49 0.82
C ALA A 689 11.52 -13.03 -0.41
N CYS A 690 11.97 -13.96 -1.24
CA CYS A 690 12.75 -13.75 -2.44
C CYS A 690 11.85 -13.89 -3.66
N GLY A 691 11.09 -12.83 -4.00
CA GLY A 691 10.04 -12.86 -5.01
C GLY A 691 10.46 -12.35 -6.38
N GLY A 692 11.42 -11.43 -6.45
CA GLY A 692 11.86 -10.82 -7.72
C GLY A 692 10.72 -10.17 -8.51
N GLY A 693 10.75 -10.30 -9.82
CA GLY A 693 9.65 -9.99 -10.75
C GLY A 693 9.39 -8.51 -11.07
N LYS A 694 9.92 -7.60 -10.28
CA LYS A 694 9.76 -6.15 -10.45
C LYS A 694 10.65 -5.66 -11.61
N ASN A 695 10.15 -4.70 -12.39
CA ASN A 695 10.88 -4.04 -13.49
C ASN A 695 11.63 -5.01 -14.44
N GLY A 696 11.02 -6.17 -14.73
CA GLY A 696 11.60 -7.16 -15.62
C GLY A 696 12.67 -8.07 -14.99
N ALA A 697 12.99 -7.91 -13.71
CA ALA A 697 13.87 -8.84 -12.99
C ALA A 697 13.26 -10.26 -12.94
N PRO A 698 14.08 -11.32 -12.83
CA PRO A 698 13.59 -12.68 -12.69
C PRO A 698 12.65 -12.84 -11.49
N SER A 699 11.55 -13.59 -11.70
CA SER A 699 10.60 -13.94 -10.64
C SER A 699 11.15 -15.08 -9.78
N GLY A 700 10.85 -15.06 -8.48
CA GLY A 700 11.15 -16.09 -7.51
C GLY A 700 9.95 -16.48 -6.67
N GLY A 701 10.12 -17.53 -5.86
CA GLY A 701 9.07 -18.04 -4.96
C GLY A 701 9.61 -18.61 -3.66
N THR A 702 10.80 -18.19 -3.22
CA THR A 702 11.52 -18.83 -2.12
C THR A 702 11.55 -17.92 -0.89
N TYR A 703 11.30 -18.50 0.28
CA TYR A 703 11.63 -17.90 1.57
C TYR A 703 12.99 -18.42 2.03
N VAL A 704 13.84 -17.52 2.53
CA VAL A 704 15.17 -17.86 3.04
C VAL A 704 15.29 -17.36 4.48
N ALA A 705 15.61 -18.26 5.42
CA ALA A 705 15.88 -17.91 6.79
C ALA A 705 17.36 -18.03 7.10
N PHE A 706 17.89 -17.06 7.81
CA PHE A 706 19.27 -16.98 8.27
C PHE A 706 19.33 -17.08 9.78
N ALA A 707 20.37 -17.70 10.30
CA ALA A 707 20.68 -17.77 11.73
C ALA A 707 22.19 -17.92 11.95
N LEU A 708 22.63 -17.73 13.20
CA LEU A 708 23.98 -18.08 13.60
C LEU A 708 24.16 -19.61 13.55
N PRO A 709 25.36 -20.09 13.33
CA PRO A 709 25.69 -21.54 13.31
C PRO A 709 25.23 -22.30 14.54
#